data_8661b1676134c0f8d71e4e02daac37cc
#
_entry.id   8661b1676134c0f8d71e4e02daac37cc
#
_cell.length_a   1.000
_cell.length_b   1.000
_cell.length_c   1.000
_cell.angle_alpha   90.00
_cell.angle_beta   90.00
_cell.angle_gamma   90.00
#
_symmetry.space_group_name_H-M   'P 1'
#
loop_
_entity.id
_entity.type
_entity.pdbx_description
1 polymer ?
#
loop_
_entity_poly.entity_id
_entity_poly.type
_entity_poly.pdbx_seq_one_letter_code
_entity_poly.pdbx_strand_id
1 'polypeptide(L)'
;SASPPAPAPSRTTSSATSEIPTVELTLEGSLRHLEAQISFRYSVPGVSNPAEEAKALSRLLALGFTDYKGRAALQGEEAVIRFFASGLPELKKSWTVREGERFRHVTKDLVRIEPHFALREKDDGWLDFHIHYTAGKDAVFSAADLNALLKSGKPHVRLKDGRMAIADPDLAADLEEVLRDCNPRQERGTYRIPPAQREYLEASMAAWRRSESEGERGVSSKEAVSLPPSAIPLRPYQVEGARWLLGKARAGSGGLLADEMGLGKTVQTLALVEALNGPVLVVCPSSLVWNWKREAAHFLPSLPVLILDGPSREKLFPSIAAHRLIITSYALLRRDIERYRGLEFSAVILDEAQHIKNPDSQNARAACALRARSRFILTGTPIENSLRDLWSLFEFLLPGYLGTRQDFRDRYETPLLTAGGTGNPPPSPVWERLQRRIRPHILRRLKKDILTELPEKIEQVIEVELTEKQKTAYTQLQQAARAQIDLLKDQGGAARMRVLTALLRLRQVCCDLRLLGAPEGSTSAKLDALLELLGEAIDGGHRVLVFSQFASMLDLIASTLEENAISHCRLDGSTKNRGEVVERFQNDPSIPVFLISLKAGGVGLNLTAADTVIHFDPWWNPAVEAQATDRAHRIGQKNVVTSIKLIARDTVEERVLRMQEKKRALIADALDTEAGLGTLSAEDLRELVG
;
A
#
# COMPACT_ATOMS: atom_id res chain seq x y z
N SER A 1 12.41 19.64 69.21
CA SER A 1 11.38 19.35 68.21
C SER A 1 11.71 20.13 66.93
N ALA A 2 12.41 19.43 66.06
CA ALA A 2 12.72 19.93 64.72
C ALA A 2 11.84 19.18 63.71
N SER A 3 11.08 19.91 62.91
CA SER A 3 10.25 19.41 61.81
C SER A 3 11.14 18.85 60.68
N PRO A 4 10.71 17.79 59.98
CA PRO A 4 11.45 17.22 58.86
C PRO A 4 11.37 18.12 57.62
N PRO A 5 12.39 18.09 56.73
CA PRO A 5 12.41 18.91 55.52
C PRO A 5 11.41 18.38 54.49
N ALA A 6 10.83 19.33 53.72
CA ALA A 6 9.90 19.08 52.62
C ALA A 6 10.55 18.26 51.50
N PRO A 7 9.78 17.40 50.80
CA PRO A 7 10.29 16.62 49.69
C PRO A 7 10.58 17.52 48.48
N ALA A 8 11.70 17.24 47.81
CA ALA A 8 12.12 17.90 46.60
C ALA A 8 11.05 17.69 45.47
N PRO A 9 10.87 18.68 44.56
CA PRO A 9 9.90 18.56 43.50
C PRO A 9 10.30 17.45 42.52
N SER A 10 9.38 16.52 42.31
CA SER A 10 9.48 15.46 41.30
C SER A 10 9.67 16.10 39.91
N ARG A 11 10.76 15.71 39.26
CA ARG A 11 10.96 15.98 37.82
C ARG A 11 9.81 15.36 37.04
N THR A 12 8.88 16.18 36.63
CA THR A 12 7.89 15.82 35.61
C THR A 12 8.67 15.53 34.32
N THR A 13 8.65 14.27 33.90
CA THR A 13 8.99 13.86 32.54
C THR A 13 7.97 14.50 31.61
N SER A 14 8.36 15.63 30.99
CA SER A 14 7.56 16.26 29.95
C SER A 14 7.46 15.28 28.76
N SER A 15 6.25 15.03 28.31
CA SER A 15 5.92 14.39 27.04
C SER A 15 6.81 14.97 25.94
N ALA A 16 7.56 14.11 25.24
CA ALA A 16 8.37 14.48 24.11
C ALA A 16 7.44 15.10 23.04
N THR A 17 7.48 16.41 22.91
CA THR A 17 6.83 17.13 21.82
C THR A 17 7.53 16.74 20.50
N SER A 18 6.77 16.28 19.53
CA SER A 18 7.22 15.86 18.20
C SER A 18 7.54 17.07 17.29
N GLU A 19 8.34 18.01 17.80
CA GLU A 19 8.71 19.19 17.02
C GLU A 19 9.84 18.82 16.05
N ILE A 20 9.66 19.15 14.76
CA ILE A 20 10.66 18.94 13.70
C ILE A 20 11.60 20.17 13.73
N PRO A 21 12.92 20.00 13.96
CA PRO A 21 13.85 21.10 13.97
C PRO A 21 14.11 21.69 12.60
N THR A 22 14.37 23.00 12.53
CA THR A 22 14.99 23.59 11.34
C THR A 22 16.47 23.23 11.35
N VAL A 23 16.93 22.55 10.29
CA VAL A 23 18.33 22.13 10.14
C VAL A 23 19.12 23.24 9.45
N GLU A 24 20.16 23.72 10.11
CA GLU A 24 21.13 24.65 9.52
C GLU A 24 22.47 23.94 9.30
N LEU A 25 22.98 24.01 8.07
CA LEU A 25 24.25 23.41 7.66
C LEU A 25 25.22 24.51 7.27
N THR A 26 26.39 24.55 7.90
CA THR A 26 27.49 25.44 7.51
C THR A 26 28.58 24.62 6.84
N LEU A 27 28.99 25.04 5.63
CA LEU A 27 30.02 24.38 4.82
C LEU A 27 31.25 25.28 4.75
N GLU A 28 32.42 24.76 5.12
CA GLU A 28 33.69 25.51 5.03
C GLU A 28 34.79 24.58 4.52
N GLY A 29 35.63 25.06 3.63
CA GLY A 29 36.76 24.28 3.13
C GLY A 29 37.17 24.57 1.69
N SER A 30 37.76 23.54 1.05
CA SER A 30 38.28 23.59 -0.32
C SER A 30 37.72 22.44 -1.14
N LEU A 31 38.05 22.39 -2.45
CA LEU A 31 37.66 21.27 -3.30
C LEU A 31 38.26 19.91 -2.89
N ARG A 32 39.30 19.90 -2.03
CA ARG A 32 39.95 18.66 -1.55
C ARG A 32 39.52 18.22 -0.15
N HIS A 33 39.00 19.17 0.63
CA HIS A 33 38.57 18.94 2.00
C HIS A 33 37.47 19.93 2.36
N LEU A 34 36.28 19.40 2.61
CA LEU A 34 35.08 20.16 2.96
C LEU A 34 34.60 19.72 4.33
N GLU A 35 34.51 20.64 5.28
CA GLU A 35 33.93 20.45 6.60
C GLU A 35 32.47 20.90 6.58
N ALA A 36 31.62 20.14 7.26
CA ALA A 36 30.21 20.39 7.43
C ALA A 36 29.88 20.46 8.93
N GLN A 37 29.24 21.52 9.36
CA GLN A 37 28.75 21.69 10.72
C GLN A 37 27.21 21.77 10.67
N ILE A 38 26.53 20.80 11.33
CA ILE A 38 25.09 20.81 11.48
C ILE A 38 24.72 21.49 12.79
N SER A 39 23.68 22.29 12.75
CA SER A 39 23.02 22.86 13.94
C SER A 39 21.51 22.73 13.79
N PHE A 40 20.82 22.53 14.91
CA PHE A 40 19.38 22.33 14.97
C PHE A 40 18.72 23.50 15.69
N ARG A 41 17.70 24.09 15.07
CA ARG A 41 16.94 25.18 15.68
C ARG A 41 15.51 24.71 15.92
N TYR A 42 15.08 24.82 17.16
CA TYR A 42 13.73 24.53 17.61
C TYR A 42 12.98 25.82 17.90
N SER A 43 11.66 25.82 17.70
CA SER A 43 10.82 27.00 17.99
C SER A 43 10.72 27.25 19.49
N VAL A 44 10.84 26.19 20.30
CA VAL A 44 10.79 26.25 21.78
C VAL A 44 12.20 26.03 22.34
N PRO A 45 12.75 26.97 23.15
CA PRO A 45 14.07 26.79 23.77
C PRO A 45 14.09 25.60 24.74
N GLY A 46 15.15 24.77 24.65
CA GLY A 46 15.33 23.62 25.54
C GLY A 46 14.67 22.32 25.09
N VAL A 47 14.01 22.30 23.95
CA VAL A 47 13.50 21.09 23.30
C VAL A 47 14.58 20.47 22.42
N SER A 48 14.68 19.14 22.38
CA SER A 48 15.50 18.40 21.39
C SER A 48 14.71 17.17 20.93
N ASN A 49 14.93 16.79 19.66
CA ASN A 49 14.35 15.59 19.06
C ASN A 49 15.49 14.72 18.52
N PRO A 50 16.05 13.82 19.35
CA PRO A 50 17.20 13.00 18.97
C PRO A 50 16.96 12.13 17.72
N ALA A 51 15.71 11.72 17.47
CA ALA A 51 15.36 10.90 16.31
C ALA A 51 15.49 11.70 14.99
N GLU A 52 15.01 12.94 14.95
CA GLU A 52 15.13 13.80 13.78
C GLU A 52 16.58 14.31 13.60
N GLU A 53 17.29 14.59 14.68
CA GLU A 53 18.71 14.93 14.64
C GLU A 53 19.55 13.77 14.07
N ALA A 54 19.27 12.52 14.48
CA ALA A 54 19.92 11.33 13.96
C ALA A 54 19.61 11.10 12.47
N LYS A 55 18.39 11.37 12.03
CA LYS A 55 18.02 11.30 10.60
C LYS A 55 18.81 12.31 9.77
N ALA A 56 18.92 13.55 10.25
CA ALA A 56 19.68 14.57 9.55
C ALA A 56 21.17 14.21 9.45
N LEU A 57 21.75 13.68 10.53
CA LEU A 57 23.13 13.22 10.52
C LEU A 57 23.33 12.02 9.57
N SER A 58 22.42 11.05 9.60
CA SER A 58 22.44 9.88 8.69
C SER A 58 22.38 10.31 7.23
N ARG A 59 21.56 11.34 6.91
CA ARG A 59 21.47 11.90 5.56
C ARG A 59 22.80 12.53 5.11
N LEU A 60 23.53 13.21 6.01
CA LEU A 60 24.84 13.77 5.68
C LEU A 60 25.89 12.67 5.46
N LEU A 61 25.85 11.61 6.29
CA LEU A 61 26.73 10.45 6.14
C LEU A 61 26.48 9.72 4.83
N ALA A 62 25.22 9.59 4.41
CA ALA A 62 24.83 8.99 3.11
C ALA A 62 25.40 9.77 1.91
N LEU A 63 25.68 11.07 2.05
CA LEU A 63 26.33 11.88 1.04
C LEU A 63 27.87 11.76 1.04
N GLY A 64 28.41 10.81 1.82
CA GLY A 64 29.83 10.50 1.86
C GLY A 64 30.66 11.25 2.92
N PHE A 65 29.99 12.06 3.76
CA PHE A 65 30.68 12.69 4.89
C PHE A 65 31.06 11.65 5.93
N THR A 66 32.26 11.81 6.50
CA THR A 66 32.77 10.97 7.58
C THR A 66 33.15 11.82 8.79
N ASP A 67 33.20 11.21 9.96
CA ASP A 67 33.69 11.93 11.15
C ASP A 67 35.20 12.16 11.02
N TYR A 68 35.59 13.40 11.07
CA TYR A 68 36.98 13.84 11.11
C TYR A 68 37.18 14.81 12.27
N LYS A 69 37.85 14.33 13.33
CA LYS A 69 38.14 15.12 14.53
C LYS A 69 36.89 15.74 15.19
N GLY A 70 35.75 15.03 15.19
CA GLY A 70 34.50 15.50 15.78
C GLY A 70 33.68 16.42 14.90
N ARG A 71 34.00 16.53 13.60
CA ARG A 71 33.22 17.24 12.59
C ARG A 71 32.96 16.35 11.40
N ALA A 72 31.82 16.52 10.73
CA ALA A 72 31.56 15.84 9.50
C ALA A 72 32.45 16.45 8.39
N ALA A 73 33.20 15.62 7.69
CA ALA A 73 34.09 16.09 6.62
C ALA A 73 34.05 15.19 5.40
N LEU A 74 34.19 15.81 4.23
CA LEU A 74 34.29 15.13 2.94
C LEU A 74 35.71 15.32 2.40
N GLN A 75 36.37 14.23 2.05
CA GLN A 75 37.78 14.25 1.59
C GLN A 75 37.87 13.77 0.13
N GLY A 76 38.70 14.48 -0.63
CA GLY A 76 38.95 14.22 -2.04
C GLY A 76 38.20 15.14 -2.98
N GLU A 77 38.86 15.54 -4.06
CA GLU A 77 38.32 16.51 -5.04
C GLU A 77 37.07 15.95 -5.74
N GLU A 78 37.08 14.68 -6.11
CA GLU A 78 35.95 14.02 -6.77
C GLU A 78 34.72 13.96 -5.85
N ALA A 79 34.92 13.62 -4.56
CA ALA A 79 33.84 13.55 -3.58
C ALA A 79 33.20 14.93 -3.32
N VAL A 80 34.03 15.99 -3.23
CA VAL A 80 33.54 17.37 -3.03
C VAL A 80 32.81 17.87 -4.28
N ILE A 81 33.34 17.61 -5.48
CA ILE A 81 32.68 17.95 -6.76
C ILE A 81 31.34 17.23 -6.88
N ARG A 82 31.29 15.93 -6.57
CA ARG A 82 30.03 15.16 -6.57
C ARG A 82 29.03 15.71 -5.57
N PHE A 83 29.45 16.04 -4.37
CA PHE A 83 28.58 16.67 -3.38
C PHE A 83 28.06 18.03 -3.88
N PHE A 84 28.90 18.86 -4.52
CA PHE A 84 28.48 20.12 -5.11
C PHE A 84 27.47 19.89 -6.25
N ALA A 85 27.66 18.88 -7.07
CA ALA A 85 26.79 18.57 -8.21
C ALA A 85 25.43 18.02 -7.78
N SER A 86 25.36 17.06 -6.86
CA SER A 86 24.13 16.35 -6.49
C SER A 86 23.69 16.58 -5.05
N GLY A 87 24.56 16.47 -4.06
CA GLY A 87 24.20 16.50 -2.65
C GLY A 87 23.78 17.88 -2.13
N LEU A 88 24.55 18.92 -2.46
CA LEU A 88 24.27 20.28 -2.00
C LEU A 88 22.89 20.82 -2.44
N PRO A 89 22.42 20.63 -3.68
CA PRO A 89 21.08 21.03 -4.07
C PRO A 89 19.97 20.29 -3.32
N GLU A 90 20.16 18.99 -3.09
CA GLU A 90 19.19 18.20 -2.34
C GLU A 90 19.04 18.66 -0.89
N LEU A 91 20.16 19.04 -0.26
CA LEU A 91 20.11 19.60 1.08
C LEU A 91 19.46 21.00 1.11
N LYS A 92 19.73 21.85 0.12
CA LYS A 92 19.13 23.19 0.01
C LYS A 92 17.61 23.19 -0.12
N LYS A 93 16.98 22.09 -0.54
CA LYS A 93 15.52 21.96 -0.59
C LYS A 93 14.85 21.94 0.79
N SER A 94 15.54 21.43 1.80
CA SER A 94 14.96 21.18 3.13
C SER A 94 15.77 21.77 4.28
N TRP A 95 17.00 22.19 4.05
CA TRP A 95 17.90 22.73 5.04
C TRP A 95 18.32 24.15 4.70
N THR A 96 18.58 24.97 5.71
CA THR A 96 19.22 26.27 5.53
C THR A 96 20.72 26.05 5.41
N VAL A 97 21.29 26.19 4.20
CA VAL A 97 22.72 25.98 3.96
C VAL A 97 23.46 27.32 3.90
N ARG A 98 24.46 27.45 4.74
CA ARG A 98 25.38 28.58 4.74
C ARG A 98 26.72 28.15 4.18
N GLU A 99 27.14 28.78 3.09
CA GLU A 99 28.44 28.56 2.47
C GLU A 99 29.44 29.56 3.03
N GLY A 100 30.52 29.06 3.64
CA GLY A 100 31.62 29.88 4.14
C GLY A 100 32.39 30.56 3.01
N GLU A 101 33.16 31.59 3.34
CA GLU A 101 33.87 32.43 2.34
C GLU A 101 34.83 31.63 1.47
N ARG A 102 35.59 30.72 2.08
CA ARG A 102 36.56 29.89 1.37
C ARG A 102 35.89 28.91 0.42
N PHE A 103 34.81 28.25 0.84
CA PHE A 103 34.04 27.35 -0.02
C PHE A 103 33.42 28.11 -1.18
N ARG A 104 32.81 29.26 -0.92
CA ARG A 104 32.22 30.13 -1.93
C ARG A 104 33.24 30.62 -2.96
N HIS A 105 34.47 30.92 -2.51
CA HIS A 105 35.56 31.37 -3.40
C HIS A 105 35.99 30.23 -4.35
N VAL A 106 36.15 29.00 -3.86
CA VAL A 106 36.58 27.85 -4.70
C VAL A 106 35.48 27.29 -5.59
N THR A 107 34.21 27.52 -5.25
CA THR A 107 33.07 27.10 -6.05
C THR A 107 32.56 28.14 -7.03
N LYS A 108 33.11 29.38 -6.99
CA LYS A 108 32.69 30.51 -7.84
C LYS A 108 32.73 30.18 -9.34
N ASP A 109 33.77 29.45 -9.75
CA ASP A 109 33.99 29.10 -11.16
C ASP A 109 33.43 27.72 -11.54
N LEU A 110 32.68 27.09 -10.63
CA LEU A 110 31.98 25.84 -10.88
C LEU A 110 30.58 26.11 -11.41
N VAL A 111 30.26 25.55 -12.56
CA VAL A 111 28.95 25.65 -13.20
C VAL A 111 28.40 24.28 -13.41
N ARG A 112 27.14 24.04 -13.05
CA ARG A 112 26.49 22.76 -13.31
C ARG A 112 26.08 22.66 -14.75
N ILE A 113 26.14 21.43 -15.26
CA ILE A 113 25.49 21.05 -16.50
C ILE A 113 24.05 20.72 -16.18
N GLU A 114 23.11 21.56 -16.66
CA GLU A 114 21.68 21.44 -16.39
C GLU A 114 20.96 20.84 -17.61
N PRO A 115 20.09 19.81 -17.40
CA PRO A 115 19.29 19.26 -18.48
C PRO A 115 18.05 20.13 -18.75
N HIS A 116 17.77 20.36 -20.01
CA HIS A 116 16.52 20.97 -20.48
C HIS A 116 15.72 19.97 -21.26
N PHE A 117 14.44 19.87 -20.92
CA PHE A 117 13.52 18.87 -21.46
C PHE A 117 12.41 19.52 -22.27
N ALA A 118 12.16 19.00 -23.47
CA ALA A 118 10.98 19.34 -24.25
C ALA A 118 10.20 18.08 -24.61
N LEU A 119 8.90 18.07 -24.31
CA LEU A 119 7.98 17.00 -24.60
C LEU A 119 6.89 17.52 -25.54
N ARG A 120 6.72 16.88 -26.70
CA ARG A 120 5.70 17.26 -27.69
C ARG A 120 4.90 16.04 -28.11
N GLU A 121 3.59 16.18 -28.17
CA GLU A 121 2.70 15.16 -28.71
C GLU A 121 2.62 15.31 -30.22
N LYS A 122 2.64 14.17 -30.92
CA LYS A 122 2.45 14.09 -32.36
C LYS A 122 1.03 13.66 -32.72
N ASP A 123 0.62 13.89 -33.95
CA ASP A 123 -0.71 13.52 -34.46
C ASP A 123 -0.99 12.01 -34.41
N ASP A 124 0.05 11.18 -34.36
CA ASP A 124 -0.02 9.72 -34.19
C ASP A 124 -0.10 9.27 -32.74
N GLY A 125 -0.19 10.23 -31.79
CA GLY A 125 -0.28 9.98 -30.34
C GLY A 125 1.05 9.67 -29.65
N TRP A 126 2.16 9.53 -30.39
CA TRP A 126 3.48 9.34 -29.80
C TRP A 126 4.04 10.64 -29.24
N LEU A 127 4.95 10.51 -28.28
CA LEU A 127 5.61 11.63 -27.61
C LEU A 127 7.03 11.78 -28.15
N ASP A 128 7.35 12.96 -28.69
CA ASP A 128 8.73 13.34 -29.02
C ASP A 128 9.35 13.98 -27.77
N PHE A 129 10.39 13.34 -27.26
CA PHE A 129 11.13 13.80 -26.10
C PHE A 129 12.54 14.23 -26.50
N HIS A 130 12.86 15.48 -26.26
CA HIS A 130 14.16 16.08 -26.55
C HIS A 130 14.86 16.44 -25.27
N ILE A 131 16.16 16.18 -25.22
CA ILE A 131 17.03 16.54 -24.12
C ILE A 131 18.24 17.29 -24.67
N HIS A 132 18.51 18.45 -24.12
CA HIS A 132 19.78 19.15 -24.31
C HIS A 132 20.29 19.62 -22.96
N TYR A 133 21.57 19.83 -22.86
CA TYR A 133 22.24 20.21 -21.62
C TYR A 133 22.92 21.53 -21.81
N THR A 134 22.87 22.41 -20.82
CA THR A 134 23.57 23.69 -20.84
C THR A 134 24.43 23.87 -19.59
N ALA A 135 25.53 24.57 -19.72
CA ALA A 135 26.35 25.01 -18.59
C ALA A 135 26.60 26.54 -18.70
N GLY A 136 25.91 27.30 -17.86
CA GLY A 136 25.88 28.76 -17.95
C GLY A 136 25.13 29.24 -19.21
N LYS A 137 25.51 30.42 -19.75
CA LYS A 137 24.75 31.05 -20.84
C LYS A 137 25.09 30.53 -22.26
N ASP A 138 26.29 29.95 -22.46
CA ASP A 138 26.82 29.76 -23.83
C ASP A 138 27.28 28.34 -24.14
N ALA A 139 27.37 27.44 -23.16
CA ALA A 139 27.85 26.08 -23.38
C ALA A 139 26.69 25.09 -23.50
N VAL A 140 26.54 24.47 -24.65
CA VAL A 140 25.52 23.45 -24.92
C VAL A 140 26.24 22.12 -25.10
N PHE A 141 25.69 21.07 -24.46
CA PHE A 141 26.19 19.69 -24.57
C PHE A 141 25.09 18.79 -25.10
N SER A 142 25.46 17.81 -25.91
CA SER A 142 24.58 16.73 -26.30
C SER A 142 24.60 15.61 -25.25
N ALA A 143 23.64 14.70 -25.31
CA ALA A 143 23.65 13.49 -24.48
C ALA A 143 24.93 12.63 -24.71
N ALA A 144 25.45 12.64 -25.96
CA ALA A 144 26.70 11.93 -26.28
C ALA A 144 27.92 12.57 -25.59
N ASP A 145 27.98 13.91 -25.56
CA ASP A 145 29.05 14.63 -24.89
C ASP A 145 29.04 14.37 -23.38
N LEU A 146 27.85 14.39 -22.79
CA LEU A 146 27.67 14.08 -21.36
C LEU A 146 28.08 12.64 -21.03
N ASN A 147 27.66 11.67 -21.83
CA ASN A 147 28.04 10.26 -21.65
C ASN A 147 29.55 10.05 -21.84
N ALA A 148 30.19 10.73 -22.78
CA ALA A 148 31.64 10.69 -22.97
C ALA A 148 32.36 11.26 -21.74
N LEU A 149 31.86 12.37 -21.20
CA LEU A 149 32.37 13.00 -20.00
C LEU A 149 32.31 12.05 -18.79
N LEU A 150 31.15 11.46 -18.52
CA LEU A 150 30.96 10.52 -17.41
C LEU A 150 31.80 9.26 -17.54
N LYS A 151 31.89 8.67 -18.75
CA LYS A 151 32.73 7.50 -19.03
C LYS A 151 34.23 7.77 -18.88
N SER A 152 34.67 9.02 -19.02
CA SER A 152 36.08 9.38 -18.80
C SER A 152 36.53 9.31 -17.33
N GLY A 153 35.59 9.08 -16.39
CA GLY A 153 35.85 9.09 -14.94
C GLY A 153 36.07 10.50 -14.36
N LYS A 154 35.97 11.54 -15.17
CA LYS A 154 36.08 12.94 -14.74
C LYS A 154 34.78 13.66 -15.03
N PRO A 155 33.85 13.79 -14.06
CA PRO A 155 32.53 14.38 -14.29
C PRO A 155 32.58 15.92 -14.47
N HIS A 156 33.68 16.46 -14.97
CA HIS A 156 33.86 17.88 -15.20
C HIS A 156 34.69 18.19 -16.46
N VAL A 157 34.38 19.30 -17.07
CA VAL A 157 35.10 19.81 -18.25
C VAL A 157 35.33 21.32 -18.14
N ARG A 158 36.49 21.80 -18.60
CA ARG A 158 36.80 23.24 -18.60
C ARG A 158 36.16 23.91 -19.82
N LEU A 159 35.37 24.94 -19.54
CA LEU A 159 34.74 25.78 -20.56
C LEU A 159 35.74 26.77 -21.19
N LYS A 160 35.39 27.35 -22.36
CA LYS A 160 36.20 28.32 -23.07
C LYS A 160 36.45 29.60 -22.25
N ASP A 161 35.54 29.96 -21.35
CA ASP A 161 35.63 31.10 -20.45
C ASP A 161 36.46 30.84 -19.18
N GLY A 162 37.02 29.63 -19.07
CA GLY A 162 37.86 29.23 -17.94
C GLY A 162 37.12 28.58 -16.77
N ARG A 163 35.77 28.66 -16.74
CA ARG A 163 34.93 28.00 -15.73
C ARG A 163 34.93 26.48 -15.92
N MET A 164 34.58 25.76 -14.88
CA MET A 164 34.52 24.30 -14.88
C MET A 164 33.06 23.87 -14.88
N ALA A 165 32.61 23.24 -15.97
CA ALA A 165 31.29 22.63 -16.06
C ALA A 165 31.30 21.26 -15.41
N ILE A 166 30.32 20.96 -14.54
CA ILE A 166 30.23 19.73 -13.77
C ILE A 166 28.95 19.02 -14.13
N ALA A 167 29.09 17.75 -14.54
CA ALA A 167 27.97 16.84 -14.73
C ALA A 167 27.53 16.23 -13.39
N ASP A 168 26.22 16.04 -13.24
CA ASP A 168 25.64 15.27 -12.15
C ASP A 168 25.54 13.79 -12.57
N PRO A 169 26.39 12.90 -12.04
CA PRO A 169 26.38 11.49 -12.46
C PRO A 169 25.11 10.76 -11.98
N ASP A 170 24.54 11.16 -10.84
CA ASP A 170 23.36 10.51 -10.28
C ASP A 170 22.11 10.88 -11.11
N LEU A 171 22.00 12.13 -11.53
CA LEU A 171 20.96 12.57 -12.46
C LEU A 171 21.07 11.90 -13.82
N ALA A 172 22.29 11.79 -14.36
CA ALA A 172 22.50 11.14 -15.65
C ALA A 172 22.16 9.66 -15.61
N ALA A 173 22.52 8.96 -14.52
CA ALA A 173 22.16 7.56 -14.31
C ALA A 173 20.64 7.37 -14.18
N ASP A 174 19.96 8.21 -13.40
CA ASP A 174 18.50 8.15 -13.26
C ASP A 174 17.78 8.43 -14.59
N LEU A 175 18.26 9.39 -15.36
CA LEU A 175 17.74 9.69 -16.69
C LEU A 175 17.89 8.51 -17.67
N GLU A 176 19.06 7.87 -17.69
CA GLU A 176 19.30 6.68 -18.52
C GLU A 176 18.34 5.56 -18.17
N GLU A 177 18.15 5.33 -16.87
CA GLU A 177 17.23 4.30 -16.38
C GLU A 177 15.76 4.63 -16.71
N VAL A 178 15.34 5.89 -16.59
CA VAL A 178 13.98 6.33 -16.99
C VAL A 178 13.76 6.16 -18.49
N LEU A 179 14.75 6.53 -19.31
CA LEU A 179 14.67 6.29 -20.75
C LEU A 179 14.59 4.80 -21.08
N ARG A 180 15.37 3.97 -20.39
CA ARG A 180 15.31 2.51 -20.54
C ARG A 180 13.93 1.96 -20.14
N ASP A 181 13.32 2.51 -19.10
CA ASP A 181 11.97 2.15 -18.66
C ASP A 181 10.91 2.51 -19.69
N CYS A 182 11.07 3.66 -20.35
CA CYS A 182 10.16 4.12 -21.40
C CYS A 182 10.30 3.34 -22.72
N ASN A 183 11.38 2.59 -22.89
CA ASN A 183 11.71 1.84 -24.10
C ASN A 183 11.51 2.67 -25.40
N PRO A 184 12.19 3.82 -25.53
CA PRO A 184 11.99 4.75 -26.63
C PRO A 184 12.52 4.20 -27.94
N ARG A 185 11.90 4.62 -29.05
CA ARG A 185 12.51 4.54 -30.38
C ARG A 185 13.35 5.79 -30.60
N GLN A 186 14.59 5.64 -31.00
CA GLN A 186 15.46 6.78 -31.29
C GLN A 186 15.39 7.09 -32.80
N GLU A 187 14.93 8.29 -33.16
CA GLU A 187 14.85 8.77 -34.52
C GLU A 187 15.52 10.16 -34.63
N ARG A 188 16.63 10.26 -35.37
CA ARG A 188 17.35 11.53 -35.64
C ARG A 188 17.64 12.37 -34.37
N GLY A 189 18.04 11.74 -33.29
CA GLY A 189 18.39 12.44 -32.04
C GLY A 189 17.18 12.77 -31.13
N THR A 190 15.99 12.36 -31.50
CA THR A 190 14.75 12.48 -30.71
C THR A 190 14.37 11.12 -30.17
N TYR A 191 13.90 11.08 -28.92
CA TYR A 191 13.34 9.89 -28.33
C TYR A 191 11.82 9.87 -28.56
N ARG A 192 11.33 8.88 -29.31
CA ARG A 192 9.89 8.63 -29.47
C ARG A 192 9.42 7.67 -28.39
N ILE A 193 8.51 8.13 -27.55
CA ILE A 193 8.05 7.43 -26.35
C ILE A 193 6.55 7.11 -26.48
N PRO A 194 6.11 5.90 -26.07
CA PRO A 194 4.70 5.55 -26.08
C PRO A 194 3.87 6.50 -25.20
N PRO A 195 2.62 6.85 -25.58
CA PRO A 195 1.78 7.80 -24.84
C PRO A 195 1.49 7.34 -23.40
N ALA A 196 1.44 6.03 -23.16
CA ALA A 196 1.24 5.47 -21.81
C ALA A 196 2.33 5.90 -20.81
N GLN A 197 3.55 6.26 -21.26
CA GLN A 197 4.67 6.66 -20.42
C GLN A 197 4.70 8.18 -20.12
N ARG A 198 3.73 8.96 -20.64
CA ARG A 198 3.67 10.43 -20.46
C ARG A 198 3.77 10.84 -18.99
N GLU A 199 2.88 10.33 -18.17
CA GLU A 199 2.76 10.75 -16.76
C GLU A 199 4.02 10.39 -15.95
N TYR A 200 4.64 9.25 -16.25
CA TYR A 200 5.91 8.87 -15.67
C TYR A 200 7.04 9.81 -16.06
N LEU A 201 7.10 10.16 -17.36
CA LEU A 201 8.12 11.07 -17.85
C LEU A 201 7.93 12.48 -17.28
N GLU A 202 6.70 13.00 -17.24
CA GLU A 202 6.37 14.29 -16.61
C GLU A 202 6.75 14.32 -15.12
N ALA A 203 6.44 13.23 -14.37
CA ALA A 203 6.83 13.09 -12.97
C ALA A 203 8.36 13.06 -12.79
N SER A 204 9.07 12.38 -13.70
CA SER A 204 10.53 12.34 -13.68
C SER A 204 11.16 13.69 -14.03
N MET A 205 10.63 14.37 -15.06
CA MET A 205 11.06 15.74 -15.40
C MET A 205 10.85 16.72 -14.24
N ALA A 206 9.72 16.61 -13.54
CA ALA A 206 9.46 17.43 -12.36
C ALA A 206 10.46 17.17 -11.23
N ALA A 207 10.86 15.91 -11.02
CA ALA A 207 11.88 15.53 -10.05
C ALA A 207 13.28 16.02 -10.45
N TRP A 208 13.61 16.07 -11.74
CA TRP A 208 14.90 16.53 -12.27
C TRP A 208 15.03 18.04 -12.34
N ARG A 209 13.92 18.80 -12.47
CA ARG A 209 13.92 20.26 -12.39
C ARG A 209 14.26 20.67 -10.96
N ARG A 210 15.55 20.70 -10.66
CA ARG A 210 16.07 21.14 -9.36
C ARG A 210 15.97 22.65 -9.28
N SER A 211 15.10 23.13 -8.42
CA SER A 211 15.03 24.51 -7.92
C SER A 211 15.46 25.61 -8.91
N GLU A 212 14.71 25.85 -9.94
CA GLU A 212 14.56 27.20 -10.43
C GLU A 212 13.43 27.86 -9.63
N SER A 213 13.72 29.04 -9.12
CA SER A 213 12.86 29.98 -8.42
C SER A 213 11.36 29.80 -8.72
N GLU A 214 10.51 29.99 -7.72
CA GLU A 214 9.04 29.97 -7.70
C GLU A 214 8.33 30.82 -8.78
N GLY A 215 8.97 31.14 -9.90
CA GLY A 215 8.49 32.06 -10.94
C GLY A 215 7.78 31.44 -12.13
N GLU A 216 8.02 30.18 -12.49
CA GLU A 216 7.35 29.53 -13.61
C GLU A 216 6.87 28.13 -13.25
N ARG A 217 5.81 28.07 -12.48
CA ARG A 217 4.90 26.93 -12.51
C ARG A 217 4.23 26.92 -13.89
N GLY A 218 4.90 26.33 -14.87
CA GLY A 218 4.24 25.78 -16.04
C GLY A 218 3.38 24.61 -15.57
N VAL A 219 2.32 24.93 -14.87
CA VAL A 219 1.16 24.06 -14.71
C VAL A 219 0.67 23.89 -16.15
N SER A 220 1.00 22.75 -16.79
CA SER A 220 0.12 22.24 -17.81
C SER A 220 -1.26 22.25 -17.16
N SER A 221 -2.07 23.23 -17.52
CA SER A 221 -3.47 23.29 -17.16
C SER A 221 -4.11 22.06 -17.78
N LYS A 222 -4.06 20.90 -17.08
CA LYS A 222 -5.00 19.83 -17.38
C LYS A 222 -6.35 20.51 -17.23
N GLU A 223 -7.05 20.74 -18.34
CA GLU A 223 -8.42 21.21 -18.32
C GLU A 223 -9.13 20.39 -17.24
N ALA A 224 -9.65 21.04 -16.26
CA ALA A 224 -10.27 20.38 -15.10
C ALA A 224 -11.38 19.49 -15.66
N VAL A 225 -11.17 18.18 -15.66
CA VAL A 225 -12.17 17.23 -16.17
C VAL A 225 -13.44 17.46 -15.38
N SER A 226 -14.42 18.08 -16.04
CA SER A 226 -15.73 18.29 -15.45
C SER A 226 -16.49 16.96 -15.46
N LEU A 227 -16.98 16.52 -14.31
CA LEU A 227 -17.99 15.47 -14.26
C LEU A 227 -19.27 16.02 -14.87
N PRO A 228 -19.96 15.27 -15.72
CA PRO A 228 -21.31 15.64 -16.12
C PRO A 228 -22.21 15.70 -14.87
N PRO A 229 -23.33 16.44 -14.91
CA PRO A 229 -24.31 16.42 -13.85
C PRO A 229 -24.68 14.98 -13.50
N SER A 230 -24.42 14.55 -12.27
CA SER A 230 -24.72 13.21 -11.78
C SER A 230 -25.91 13.23 -10.85
N ALA A 231 -26.77 12.23 -10.95
CA ALA A 231 -27.86 12.01 -9.99
C ALA A 231 -27.34 11.48 -8.64
N ILE A 232 -26.08 11.04 -8.58
CA ILE A 232 -25.48 10.46 -7.37
C ILE A 232 -25.01 11.57 -6.44
N PRO A 233 -25.48 11.62 -5.18
CA PRO A 233 -24.97 12.55 -4.18
C PRO A 233 -23.58 12.13 -3.71
N LEU A 234 -22.54 12.67 -4.33
CA LEU A 234 -21.15 12.40 -4.02
C LEU A 234 -20.61 13.37 -2.96
N ARG A 235 -19.83 12.87 -2.02
CA ARG A 235 -19.02 13.70 -1.10
C ARG A 235 -17.87 14.37 -1.88
N PRO A 236 -17.29 15.50 -1.40
CA PRO A 236 -16.23 16.22 -2.12
C PRO A 236 -15.09 15.33 -2.61
N TYR A 237 -14.55 14.50 -1.74
CA TYR A 237 -13.47 13.57 -2.10
C TYR A 237 -13.91 12.49 -3.12
N GLN A 238 -15.19 12.07 -3.08
CA GLN A 238 -15.73 11.12 -4.07
C GLN A 238 -15.89 11.78 -5.45
N VAL A 239 -16.22 13.06 -5.48
CA VAL A 239 -16.21 13.86 -6.72
C VAL A 239 -14.80 13.90 -7.32
N GLU A 240 -13.78 14.14 -6.48
CA GLU A 240 -12.37 14.12 -6.92
C GLU A 240 -11.98 12.75 -7.50
N GLY A 241 -12.33 11.67 -6.79
CA GLY A 241 -12.05 10.30 -7.25
C GLY A 241 -12.75 9.96 -8.56
N ALA A 242 -14.03 10.33 -8.70
CA ALA A 242 -14.78 10.12 -9.94
C ALA A 242 -14.20 10.96 -11.10
N ARG A 243 -13.78 12.20 -10.85
CA ARG A 243 -13.07 13.05 -11.83
C ARG A 243 -11.75 12.42 -12.27
N TRP A 244 -10.98 11.90 -11.32
CA TRP A 244 -9.71 11.23 -11.61
C TRP A 244 -9.94 9.98 -12.48
N LEU A 245 -10.92 9.13 -12.14
CA LEU A 245 -11.29 7.97 -12.94
C LEU A 245 -11.70 8.37 -14.36
N LEU A 246 -12.55 9.39 -14.48
CA LEU A 246 -13.01 9.91 -15.80
C LEU A 246 -11.86 10.51 -16.60
N GLY A 247 -10.93 11.21 -15.93
CA GLY A 247 -9.72 11.74 -16.58
C GLY A 247 -8.86 10.63 -17.17
N LYS A 248 -8.66 9.54 -16.40
CA LYS A 248 -7.96 8.35 -16.89
C LYS A 248 -8.67 7.69 -18.08
N ALA A 249 -10.00 7.55 -18.00
CA ALA A 249 -10.79 6.99 -19.08
C ALA A 249 -10.70 7.81 -20.37
N ARG A 250 -10.77 9.15 -20.29
CA ARG A 250 -10.64 10.06 -21.45
C ARG A 250 -9.24 10.02 -22.06
N ALA A 251 -8.23 9.82 -21.24
CA ALA A 251 -6.85 9.65 -21.71
C ALA A 251 -6.58 8.25 -22.30
N GLY A 252 -7.57 7.35 -22.37
CA GLY A 252 -7.37 5.96 -22.80
C GLY A 252 -6.42 5.18 -21.91
N SER A 253 -6.29 5.61 -20.66
CA SER A 253 -5.38 5.05 -19.64
C SER A 253 -6.14 4.23 -18.61
N GLY A 254 -5.42 3.56 -17.73
CA GLY A 254 -5.96 2.81 -16.60
C GLY A 254 -5.64 3.45 -15.25
N GLY A 255 -6.39 3.06 -14.22
CA GLY A 255 -6.20 3.56 -12.87
C GLY A 255 -6.57 2.56 -11.78
N LEU A 256 -5.83 2.63 -10.67
CA LEU A 256 -6.05 1.85 -9.48
C LEU A 256 -6.62 2.76 -8.38
N LEU A 257 -7.90 2.58 -8.06
CA LEU A 257 -8.54 3.27 -6.93
C LEU A 257 -8.30 2.46 -5.66
N ALA A 258 -7.34 2.91 -4.88
CA ALA A 258 -6.84 2.23 -3.68
C ALA A 258 -7.34 2.88 -2.38
N ASP A 259 -8.43 3.61 -2.43
CA ASP A 259 -9.08 4.19 -1.27
C ASP A 259 -9.33 3.15 -0.18
N GLU A 260 -9.14 3.53 1.06
CA GLU A 260 -9.42 2.67 2.20
C GLU A 260 -10.85 2.14 2.15
N MET A 261 -11.10 0.96 2.71
CA MET A 261 -12.42 0.37 2.71
C MET A 261 -13.46 1.26 3.38
N GLY A 262 -14.67 1.31 2.80
CA GLY A 262 -15.75 2.15 3.32
C GLY A 262 -15.77 3.59 2.80
N LEU A 263 -14.78 4.04 2.01
CA LEU A 263 -14.76 5.35 1.37
C LEU A 263 -15.64 5.45 0.10
N GLY A 264 -16.39 4.40 -0.24
CA GLY A 264 -17.33 4.43 -1.34
C GLY A 264 -16.68 4.29 -2.73
N LYS A 265 -15.74 3.36 -2.90
CA LYS A 265 -15.17 3.03 -4.22
C LYS A 265 -16.26 2.67 -5.24
N THR A 266 -17.26 1.90 -4.83
CA THR A 266 -18.38 1.51 -5.69
C THR A 266 -19.15 2.73 -6.22
N VAL A 267 -19.52 3.69 -5.36
CA VAL A 267 -20.29 4.86 -5.77
C VAL A 267 -19.48 5.79 -6.69
N GLN A 268 -18.19 5.97 -6.44
CA GLN A 268 -17.27 6.71 -7.33
C GLN A 268 -17.21 6.04 -8.72
N THR A 269 -17.18 4.71 -8.72
CA THR A 269 -17.16 3.92 -9.96
C THR A 269 -18.50 3.99 -10.70
N LEU A 270 -19.64 4.00 -9.99
CA LEU A 270 -20.95 4.20 -10.62
C LEU A 270 -21.06 5.57 -11.28
N ALA A 271 -20.49 6.62 -10.69
CA ALA A 271 -20.39 7.93 -11.32
C ALA A 271 -19.53 7.92 -12.60
N LEU A 272 -18.46 7.12 -12.63
CA LEU A 272 -17.72 6.88 -13.87
C LEU A 272 -18.57 6.17 -14.91
N VAL A 273 -19.32 5.11 -14.53
CA VAL A 273 -20.21 4.35 -15.44
C VAL A 273 -21.28 5.25 -16.03
N GLU A 274 -21.86 6.15 -15.23
CA GLU A 274 -22.82 7.15 -15.69
C GLU A 274 -22.23 8.10 -16.73
N ALA A 275 -20.98 8.51 -16.55
CA ALA A 275 -20.26 9.45 -17.41
C ALA A 275 -19.73 8.84 -18.72
N LEU A 276 -19.54 7.52 -18.77
CA LEU A 276 -19.02 6.82 -19.95
C LEU A 276 -20.13 6.47 -20.94
N ASN A 277 -19.79 6.42 -22.23
CA ASN A 277 -20.68 5.92 -23.29
C ASN A 277 -20.32 4.47 -23.63
N GLY A 278 -21.34 3.59 -23.70
CA GLY A 278 -21.18 2.18 -24.03
C GLY A 278 -21.09 1.24 -22.83
N PRO A 279 -20.91 -0.07 -23.07
CA PRO A 279 -20.95 -1.08 -22.03
C PRO A 279 -19.71 -1.03 -21.13
N VAL A 280 -19.91 -1.12 -19.83
CA VAL A 280 -18.87 -1.25 -18.80
C VAL A 280 -19.00 -2.61 -18.13
N LEU A 281 -17.92 -3.37 -18.07
CA LEU A 281 -17.88 -4.67 -17.41
C LEU A 281 -17.25 -4.54 -16.01
N VAL A 282 -17.99 -4.94 -14.99
CA VAL A 282 -17.48 -5.13 -13.63
C VAL A 282 -17.26 -6.61 -13.37
N VAL A 283 -16.06 -6.98 -12.97
CA VAL A 283 -15.69 -8.32 -12.52
C VAL A 283 -15.37 -8.25 -11.04
N CYS A 284 -16.12 -8.99 -10.25
CA CYS A 284 -16.01 -8.98 -8.80
C CYS A 284 -16.07 -10.38 -8.20
N PRO A 285 -15.75 -10.59 -6.94
CA PRO A 285 -16.09 -11.84 -6.25
C PRO A 285 -17.58 -12.18 -6.37
N SER A 286 -17.91 -13.48 -6.46
CA SER A 286 -19.32 -13.92 -6.63
C SER A 286 -20.26 -13.37 -5.57
N SER A 287 -19.79 -13.18 -4.35
CA SER A 287 -20.54 -12.60 -3.23
C SER A 287 -20.87 -11.12 -3.40
N LEU A 288 -20.16 -10.40 -4.28
CA LEU A 288 -20.39 -8.98 -4.55
C LEU A 288 -21.30 -8.70 -5.75
N VAL A 289 -21.57 -9.68 -6.58
CA VAL A 289 -22.37 -9.51 -7.80
C VAL A 289 -23.72 -8.85 -7.50
N TRP A 290 -24.44 -9.37 -6.50
CA TRP A 290 -25.73 -8.83 -6.07
C TRP A 290 -25.62 -7.50 -5.31
N ASN A 291 -24.52 -7.29 -4.61
CA ASN A 291 -24.24 -5.99 -3.96
C ASN A 291 -24.07 -4.88 -5.01
N TRP A 292 -23.31 -5.12 -6.07
CA TRP A 292 -23.18 -4.20 -7.18
C TRP A 292 -24.50 -3.83 -7.83
N LYS A 293 -25.37 -4.83 -8.04
CA LYS A 293 -26.73 -4.59 -8.58
C LYS A 293 -27.54 -3.69 -7.64
N ARG A 294 -27.54 -3.99 -6.34
CA ARG A 294 -28.26 -3.21 -5.34
C ARG A 294 -27.78 -1.78 -5.23
N GLU A 295 -26.47 -1.57 -5.22
CA GLU A 295 -25.85 -0.24 -5.21
C GLU A 295 -26.22 0.53 -6.50
N ALA A 296 -26.12 -0.12 -7.66
CA ALA A 296 -26.53 0.50 -8.92
C ALA A 296 -28.02 0.89 -8.93
N ALA A 297 -28.91 0.01 -8.45
CA ALA A 297 -30.35 0.30 -8.36
C ALA A 297 -30.65 1.43 -7.35
N HIS A 298 -29.84 1.57 -6.29
CA HIS A 298 -30.00 2.61 -5.29
C HIS A 298 -29.56 3.99 -5.81
N PHE A 299 -28.37 4.06 -6.42
CA PHE A 299 -27.76 5.33 -6.85
C PHE A 299 -28.16 5.76 -8.27
N LEU A 300 -28.39 4.80 -9.16
CA LEU A 300 -28.73 5.00 -10.57
C LEU A 300 -29.87 4.09 -11.01
N PRO A 301 -31.10 4.30 -10.51
CA PRO A 301 -32.23 3.40 -10.77
C PRO A 301 -32.61 3.25 -12.25
N SER A 302 -32.26 4.23 -13.08
CA SER A 302 -32.51 4.19 -14.53
C SER A 302 -31.39 3.49 -15.35
N LEU A 303 -30.27 3.10 -14.71
CA LEU A 303 -29.15 2.49 -15.41
C LEU A 303 -29.49 1.05 -15.84
N PRO A 304 -29.39 0.70 -17.15
CA PRO A 304 -29.57 -0.68 -17.59
C PRO A 304 -28.46 -1.59 -17.07
N VAL A 305 -28.79 -2.51 -16.15
CA VAL A 305 -27.85 -3.42 -15.52
C VAL A 305 -28.10 -4.85 -15.95
N LEU A 306 -27.07 -5.57 -16.40
CA LEU A 306 -27.10 -6.98 -16.75
C LEU A 306 -26.21 -7.78 -15.80
N ILE A 307 -26.78 -8.80 -15.16
CA ILE A 307 -26.00 -9.77 -14.39
C ILE A 307 -25.76 -11.02 -15.23
N LEU A 308 -24.50 -11.34 -15.46
CA LEU A 308 -24.09 -12.59 -16.07
C LEU A 308 -23.74 -13.60 -14.97
N ASP A 309 -24.78 -14.24 -14.42
CA ASP A 309 -24.67 -15.24 -13.36
C ASP A 309 -25.62 -16.41 -13.60
N GLY A 310 -25.39 -17.52 -12.91
CA GLY A 310 -26.21 -18.72 -12.99
C GLY A 310 -26.01 -19.56 -14.27
N PRO A 311 -26.75 -20.68 -14.39
CA PRO A 311 -26.59 -21.62 -15.50
C PRO A 311 -27.12 -21.10 -16.84
N SER A 312 -28.12 -20.21 -16.84
CA SER A 312 -28.74 -19.68 -18.06
C SER A 312 -28.05 -18.41 -18.61
N ARG A 313 -26.96 -17.96 -18.01
CA ARG A 313 -26.27 -16.71 -18.38
C ARG A 313 -25.79 -16.65 -19.84
N GLU A 314 -25.56 -17.82 -20.46
CA GLU A 314 -25.14 -17.89 -21.85
C GLU A 314 -26.14 -17.23 -22.81
N LYS A 315 -27.43 -17.31 -22.52
CA LYS A 315 -28.50 -16.69 -23.30
C LYS A 315 -28.52 -15.17 -23.18
N LEU A 316 -27.81 -14.61 -22.20
CA LEU A 316 -27.80 -13.17 -21.93
C LEU A 316 -26.68 -12.43 -22.67
N PHE A 317 -25.67 -13.13 -23.21
CA PHE A 317 -24.56 -12.49 -23.93
C PHE A 317 -24.99 -11.60 -25.10
N PRO A 318 -25.98 -11.96 -25.94
CA PRO A 318 -26.45 -11.08 -27.02
C PRO A 318 -27.02 -9.75 -26.54
N SER A 319 -27.48 -9.67 -25.30
CA SER A 319 -28.07 -8.45 -24.74
C SER A 319 -27.05 -7.50 -24.11
N ILE A 320 -25.77 -7.82 -24.08
CA ILE A 320 -24.70 -6.96 -23.50
C ILE A 320 -24.73 -5.57 -24.13
N ALA A 321 -24.86 -5.46 -25.44
CA ALA A 321 -24.86 -4.18 -26.14
C ALA A 321 -26.03 -3.25 -25.77
N ALA A 322 -27.13 -3.80 -25.21
CA ALA A 322 -28.29 -3.03 -24.76
C ALA A 322 -28.14 -2.53 -23.31
N HIS A 323 -27.09 -2.95 -22.58
CA HIS A 323 -26.90 -2.63 -21.18
C HIS A 323 -25.65 -1.76 -20.99
N ARG A 324 -25.69 -0.89 -20.00
CA ARG A 324 -24.60 0.03 -19.67
C ARG A 324 -23.66 -0.57 -18.62
N LEU A 325 -24.15 -1.32 -17.68
CA LEU A 325 -23.39 -1.99 -16.64
C LEU A 325 -23.60 -3.50 -16.72
N ILE A 326 -22.53 -4.21 -16.96
CA ILE A 326 -22.49 -5.68 -16.99
C ILE A 326 -21.71 -6.14 -15.77
N ILE A 327 -22.26 -7.08 -15.00
CA ILE A 327 -21.65 -7.58 -13.76
C ILE A 327 -21.47 -9.08 -13.85
N THR A 328 -20.25 -9.57 -13.57
CA THR A 328 -19.95 -11.00 -13.51
C THR A 328 -18.92 -11.31 -12.42
N SER A 329 -18.71 -12.59 -12.13
CA SER A 329 -17.67 -13.00 -11.19
C SER A 329 -16.39 -13.48 -11.88
N TYR A 330 -15.26 -13.46 -11.15
CA TYR A 330 -13.97 -13.99 -11.64
C TYR A 330 -14.07 -15.44 -12.11
N ALA A 331 -14.82 -16.27 -11.37
CA ALA A 331 -14.99 -17.67 -11.73
C ALA A 331 -15.77 -17.86 -13.03
N LEU A 332 -16.79 -17.04 -13.27
CA LEU A 332 -17.60 -17.06 -14.49
C LEU A 332 -16.88 -16.43 -15.67
N LEU A 333 -16.18 -15.31 -15.45
CA LEU A 333 -15.30 -14.72 -16.47
C LEU A 333 -14.32 -15.76 -17.02
N ARG A 334 -13.62 -16.47 -16.13
CA ARG A 334 -12.67 -17.53 -16.54
C ARG A 334 -13.33 -18.63 -17.36
N ARG A 335 -14.55 -19.05 -16.97
CA ARG A 335 -15.29 -20.11 -17.65
C ARG A 335 -15.76 -19.69 -19.03
N ASP A 336 -16.17 -18.43 -19.17
CA ASP A 336 -16.83 -17.92 -20.37
C ASP A 336 -15.90 -17.02 -21.23
N ILE A 337 -14.60 -17.01 -20.98
CA ILE A 337 -13.65 -16.06 -21.59
C ILE A 337 -13.72 -16.04 -23.13
N GLU A 338 -13.96 -17.18 -23.77
CA GLU A 338 -14.07 -17.27 -25.22
C GLU A 338 -15.23 -16.43 -25.78
N ARG A 339 -16.32 -16.28 -24.99
CA ARG A 339 -17.47 -15.46 -25.38
C ARG A 339 -17.20 -13.97 -25.29
N TYR A 340 -16.24 -13.56 -24.45
CA TYR A 340 -15.82 -12.15 -24.30
C TYR A 340 -14.83 -11.69 -25.37
N ARG A 341 -14.14 -12.60 -26.08
CA ARG A 341 -13.05 -12.25 -27.02
C ARG A 341 -13.46 -11.32 -28.15
N GLY A 342 -14.72 -11.37 -28.58
CA GLY A 342 -15.26 -10.53 -29.65
C GLY A 342 -15.87 -9.22 -29.15
N LEU A 343 -15.95 -9.01 -27.86
CA LEU A 343 -16.59 -7.85 -27.25
C LEU A 343 -15.57 -6.78 -26.90
N GLU A 344 -15.93 -5.52 -27.12
CA GLU A 344 -15.15 -4.36 -26.68
C GLU A 344 -15.95 -3.55 -25.67
N PHE A 345 -15.34 -3.26 -24.52
CA PHE A 345 -15.96 -2.50 -23.45
C PHE A 345 -15.40 -1.08 -23.41
N SER A 346 -16.22 -0.10 -23.05
CA SER A 346 -15.76 1.25 -22.75
C SER A 346 -14.82 1.27 -21.56
N ALA A 347 -15.11 0.45 -20.55
CA ALA A 347 -14.22 0.18 -19.43
C ALA A 347 -14.40 -1.24 -18.91
N VAL A 348 -13.31 -1.81 -18.39
CA VAL A 348 -13.34 -3.03 -17.55
C VAL A 348 -12.85 -2.66 -16.15
N ILE A 349 -13.61 -3.03 -15.15
CA ILE A 349 -13.37 -2.72 -13.75
C ILE A 349 -13.24 -4.02 -12.98
N LEU A 350 -12.10 -4.21 -12.30
CA LEU A 350 -11.89 -5.35 -11.40
C LEU A 350 -12.05 -4.89 -9.97
N ASP A 351 -13.04 -5.43 -9.27
CA ASP A 351 -13.24 -5.19 -7.85
C ASP A 351 -12.59 -6.31 -7.03
N GLU A 352 -11.99 -5.96 -5.88
CA GLU A 352 -11.20 -6.86 -5.03
C GLU A 352 -10.14 -7.62 -5.84
N ALA A 353 -9.25 -6.87 -6.48
CA ALA A 353 -8.29 -7.40 -7.46
C ALA A 353 -7.19 -8.31 -6.88
N GLN A 354 -7.23 -8.66 -5.59
CA GLN A 354 -6.39 -9.74 -5.04
C GLN A 354 -6.56 -11.07 -5.80
N HIS A 355 -7.66 -11.24 -6.52
CA HIS A 355 -7.90 -12.43 -7.35
C HIS A 355 -7.00 -12.55 -8.58
N ILE A 356 -6.31 -11.46 -8.98
CA ILE A 356 -5.39 -11.44 -10.12
C ILE A 356 -3.93 -11.14 -9.73
N LYS A 357 -3.60 -11.04 -8.44
CA LYS A 357 -2.23 -10.77 -7.98
C LYS A 357 -1.21 -11.80 -8.45
N ASN A 358 -1.61 -13.06 -8.56
CA ASN A 358 -0.77 -14.07 -9.21
C ASN A 358 -0.95 -14.03 -10.73
N PRO A 359 0.06 -13.57 -11.51
CA PRO A 359 -0.05 -13.44 -12.97
C PRO A 359 -0.23 -14.79 -13.68
N ASP A 360 0.20 -15.89 -13.07
CA ASP A 360 0.09 -17.23 -13.62
C ASP A 360 -1.30 -17.85 -13.38
N SER A 361 -2.15 -17.18 -12.58
CA SER A 361 -3.51 -17.66 -12.29
C SER A 361 -4.39 -17.58 -13.54
N GLN A 362 -5.35 -18.50 -13.62
CA GLN A 362 -6.35 -18.48 -14.69
C GLN A 362 -7.22 -17.21 -14.67
N ASN A 363 -7.46 -16.63 -13.46
CA ASN A 363 -8.21 -15.39 -13.32
C ASN A 363 -7.45 -14.19 -13.93
N ALA A 364 -6.13 -14.09 -13.66
CA ALA A 364 -5.30 -13.02 -14.22
C ALA A 364 -5.25 -13.11 -15.75
N ARG A 365 -5.02 -14.30 -16.29
CA ARG A 365 -5.02 -14.53 -17.74
C ARG A 365 -6.35 -14.18 -18.39
N ALA A 366 -7.47 -14.56 -17.77
CA ALA A 366 -8.80 -14.24 -18.28
C ALA A 366 -9.06 -12.73 -18.23
N ALA A 367 -8.71 -12.05 -17.14
CA ALA A 367 -8.88 -10.61 -17.02
C ALA A 367 -8.05 -9.83 -18.05
N CYS A 368 -6.78 -10.20 -18.25
CA CYS A 368 -5.89 -9.58 -19.24
C CYS A 368 -6.35 -9.81 -20.69
N ALA A 369 -7.09 -10.89 -20.97
CA ALA A 369 -7.61 -11.19 -22.31
C ALA A 369 -8.81 -10.32 -22.73
N LEU A 370 -9.44 -9.60 -21.79
CA LEU A 370 -10.56 -8.70 -22.09
C LEU A 370 -10.10 -7.50 -22.91
N ARG A 371 -10.96 -7.05 -23.84
CA ARG A 371 -10.73 -5.84 -24.63
C ARG A 371 -11.50 -4.66 -24.06
N ALA A 372 -10.81 -3.59 -23.72
CA ALA A 372 -11.41 -2.38 -23.17
C ALA A 372 -10.60 -1.15 -23.57
N ARG A 373 -11.29 -0.01 -23.68
CA ARG A 373 -10.63 1.29 -23.91
C ARG A 373 -9.88 1.76 -22.67
N SER A 374 -10.45 1.48 -21.49
CA SER A 374 -9.85 1.81 -20.21
C SER A 374 -10.01 0.67 -19.21
N ARG A 375 -9.08 0.52 -18.29
CA ARG A 375 -9.08 -0.56 -17.31
C ARG A 375 -8.88 0.01 -15.92
N PHE A 376 -9.70 -0.42 -14.96
CA PHE A 376 -9.66 0.06 -13.60
C PHE A 376 -9.59 -1.09 -12.61
N ILE A 377 -8.93 -0.84 -11.51
CA ILE A 377 -8.86 -1.73 -10.36
C ILE A 377 -9.41 -1.00 -9.13
N LEU A 378 -10.25 -1.68 -8.36
CA LEU A 378 -10.72 -1.25 -7.06
C LEU A 378 -10.17 -2.22 -6.02
N THR A 379 -9.41 -1.71 -5.06
CA THR A 379 -8.92 -2.52 -3.93
C THR A 379 -8.64 -1.63 -2.74
N GLY A 380 -8.86 -2.12 -1.52
CA GLY A 380 -8.41 -1.43 -0.31
C GLY A 380 -6.95 -1.73 0.04
N THR A 381 -6.37 -2.74 -0.62
CA THR A 381 -5.03 -3.28 -0.32
C THR A 381 -4.25 -3.50 -1.62
N PRO A 382 -3.71 -2.44 -2.22
CA PRO A 382 -3.06 -2.51 -3.54
C PRO A 382 -1.81 -3.39 -3.54
N ILE A 383 -1.04 -3.36 -2.46
CA ILE A 383 0.17 -4.18 -2.30
C ILE A 383 0.09 -4.87 -0.93
N GLU A 384 -0.01 -6.20 -0.91
CA GLU A 384 -0.10 -6.96 0.34
C GLU A 384 1.14 -7.83 0.58
N ASN A 385 1.67 -8.47 -0.47
CA ASN A 385 2.64 -9.56 -0.29
C ASN A 385 3.93 -9.41 -1.09
N SER A 386 3.94 -8.76 -2.26
CA SER A 386 5.15 -8.66 -3.07
C SER A 386 5.06 -7.64 -4.20
N LEU A 387 6.23 -7.19 -4.70
CA LEU A 387 6.34 -6.39 -5.93
C LEU A 387 5.80 -7.14 -7.16
N ARG A 388 5.83 -8.47 -7.13
CA ARG A 388 5.22 -9.31 -8.17
C ARG A 388 3.70 -9.08 -8.29
N ASP A 389 3.01 -8.86 -7.16
CA ASP A 389 1.59 -8.56 -7.13
C ASP A 389 1.32 -7.25 -7.87
N LEU A 390 2.16 -6.24 -7.61
CA LEU A 390 2.11 -4.95 -8.27
C LEU A 390 2.26 -5.09 -9.79
N TRP A 391 3.26 -5.85 -10.25
CA TRP A 391 3.46 -6.09 -11.68
C TRP A 391 2.21 -6.71 -12.33
N SER A 392 1.59 -7.70 -11.68
CA SER A 392 0.38 -8.35 -12.20
C SER A 392 -0.81 -7.39 -12.31
N LEU A 393 -1.00 -6.50 -11.33
CA LEU A 393 -2.04 -5.48 -11.38
C LEU A 393 -1.81 -4.49 -12.54
N PHE A 394 -0.56 -4.06 -12.74
CA PHE A 394 -0.21 -3.14 -13.81
C PHE A 394 -0.25 -3.80 -15.19
N GLU A 395 0.03 -5.10 -15.32
CA GLU A 395 -0.15 -5.83 -16.58
C GLU A 395 -1.61 -5.86 -17.02
N PHE A 396 -2.55 -5.89 -16.07
CA PHE A 396 -3.96 -5.69 -16.40
C PHE A 396 -4.28 -4.23 -16.70
N LEU A 397 -3.86 -3.27 -15.87
CA LEU A 397 -4.20 -1.85 -16.01
C LEU A 397 -3.67 -1.24 -17.30
N LEU A 398 -2.40 -1.46 -17.57
CA LEU A 398 -1.60 -0.87 -18.64
C LEU A 398 -0.65 -1.93 -19.20
N PRO A 399 -1.10 -2.82 -20.08
CA PRO A 399 -0.30 -3.93 -20.59
C PRO A 399 1.07 -3.48 -21.11
N GLY A 400 2.12 -4.14 -20.64
CA GLY A 400 3.51 -3.84 -21.01
C GLY A 400 4.10 -2.56 -20.39
N TYR A 401 3.34 -1.79 -19.61
CA TYR A 401 3.81 -0.53 -19.01
C TYR A 401 5.04 -0.70 -18.11
N LEU A 402 5.09 -1.73 -17.29
CA LEU A 402 6.22 -2.05 -16.43
C LEU A 402 7.29 -2.94 -17.09
N GLY A 403 7.18 -3.20 -18.41
CA GLY A 403 8.03 -4.13 -19.13
C GLY A 403 7.64 -5.58 -18.94
N THR A 404 8.44 -6.49 -19.48
CA THR A 404 8.22 -7.92 -19.26
C THR A 404 8.41 -8.27 -17.77
N ARG A 405 7.89 -9.42 -17.35
CA ARG A 405 8.07 -9.90 -15.99
C ARG A 405 9.55 -10.05 -15.61
N GLN A 406 10.38 -10.49 -16.57
CA GLN A 406 11.82 -10.63 -16.37
C GLN A 406 12.48 -9.25 -16.20
N ASP A 407 12.14 -8.28 -17.06
CA ASP A 407 12.65 -6.91 -16.96
C ASP A 407 12.31 -6.29 -15.60
N PHE A 408 11.05 -6.44 -15.15
CA PHE A 408 10.61 -5.91 -13.86
C PHE A 408 11.34 -6.55 -12.69
N ARG A 409 11.54 -7.86 -12.74
CA ARG A 409 12.29 -8.59 -11.73
C ARG A 409 13.75 -8.11 -11.65
N ASP A 410 14.42 -8.02 -12.80
CA ASP A 410 15.84 -7.68 -12.84
C ASP A 410 16.10 -6.20 -12.48
N ARG A 411 15.16 -5.31 -12.80
CA ARG A 411 15.32 -3.87 -12.64
C ARG A 411 14.76 -3.32 -11.34
N TYR A 412 13.77 -3.97 -10.75
CA TYR A 412 13.10 -3.51 -9.53
C TYR A 412 13.09 -4.56 -8.42
N GLU A 413 12.59 -5.77 -8.67
CA GLU A 413 12.39 -6.77 -7.62
C GLU A 413 13.72 -7.23 -7.02
N THR A 414 14.68 -7.69 -7.86
CA THR A 414 15.98 -8.19 -7.39
C THR A 414 16.80 -7.10 -6.68
N PRO A 415 16.99 -5.88 -7.23
CA PRO A 415 17.75 -4.84 -6.55
C PRO A 415 17.13 -4.41 -5.21
N LEU A 416 15.80 -4.34 -5.12
CA LEU A 416 15.12 -3.97 -3.86
C LEU A 416 15.20 -5.08 -2.80
N LEU A 417 15.17 -6.35 -3.21
CA LEU A 417 15.35 -7.49 -2.30
C LEU A 417 16.80 -7.61 -1.80
N THR A 418 17.80 -7.29 -2.63
CA THR A 418 19.22 -7.36 -2.25
C THR A 418 19.68 -6.18 -1.40
N ALA A 419 19.07 -5.01 -1.55
CA ALA A 419 19.36 -3.82 -0.75
C ALA A 419 18.77 -3.89 0.67
N GLY A 420 17.73 -4.72 0.88
CA GLY A 420 17.02 -4.91 2.14
C GLY A 420 17.48 -6.17 2.87
N GLY A 421 18.65 -6.15 3.54
CA GLY A 421 18.88 -7.08 4.65
C GLY A 421 17.94 -6.73 5.80
N THR A 422 17.02 -7.62 6.17
CA THR A 422 16.21 -7.67 7.42
C THR A 422 15.81 -6.35 8.10
N GLY A 423 15.53 -5.30 7.35
CA GLY A 423 15.09 -3.98 7.85
C GLY A 423 14.68 -3.11 6.68
N ASN A 424 13.93 -2.04 6.95
CA ASN A 424 13.53 -1.05 5.94
C ASN A 424 14.66 -0.76 4.95
N PRO A 425 14.44 -0.95 3.64
CA PRO A 425 15.44 -0.48 2.70
C PRO A 425 15.56 1.04 2.88
N PRO A 426 16.77 1.59 2.96
CA PRO A 426 16.96 3.04 2.89
C PRO A 426 16.31 3.54 1.58
N PRO A 427 15.93 4.82 1.49
CA PRO A 427 15.40 5.39 0.27
C PRO A 427 16.35 5.07 -0.87
N SER A 428 15.97 4.08 -1.69
CA SER A 428 16.76 3.56 -2.78
C SER A 428 16.34 4.29 -4.05
N PRO A 429 17.29 4.77 -4.87
CA PRO A 429 16.97 5.38 -6.17
C PRO A 429 16.06 4.49 -7.04
N VAL A 430 16.20 3.18 -6.92
CA VAL A 430 15.36 2.20 -7.63
C VAL A 430 13.91 2.27 -7.15
N TRP A 431 13.70 2.41 -5.83
CA TRP A 431 12.36 2.54 -5.25
C TRP A 431 11.70 3.86 -5.64
N GLU A 432 12.42 4.97 -5.52
CA GLU A 432 11.92 6.29 -5.92
C GLU A 432 11.53 6.33 -7.40
N ARG A 433 12.32 5.68 -8.26
CA ARG A 433 12.02 5.54 -9.68
C ARG A 433 10.73 4.72 -9.91
N LEU A 434 10.58 3.59 -9.22
CA LEU A 434 9.36 2.79 -9.29
C LEU A 434 8.14 3.58 -8.82
N GLN A 435 8.25 4.28 -7.69
CA GLN A 435 7.17 5.13 -7.18
C GLN A 435 6.76 6.23 -8.18
N ARG A 436 7.72 6.93 -8.79
CA ARG A 436 7.44 7.94 -9.84
C ARG A 436 6.68 7.32 -11.01
N ARG A 437 6.96 6.06 -11.34
CA ARG A 437 6.33 5.33 -12.43
C ARG A 437 4.90 4.92 -12.12
N ILE A 438 4.62 4.42 -10.92
CA ILE A 438 3.31 3.87 -10.55
C ILE A 438 2.36 4.92 -9.96
N ARG A 439 2.87 5.89 -9.20
CA ARG A 439 2.08 6.88 -8.46
C ARG A 439 1.04 7.64 -9.29
N PRO A 440 1.32 8.03 -10.55
CA PRO A 440 0.32 8.69 -11.39
C PRO A 440 -0.93 7.85 -11.66
N HIS A 441 -0.82 6.52 -11.57
CA HIS A 441 -1.89 5.58 -11.86
C HIS A 441 -2.58 5.03 -10.60
N ILE A 442 -2.23 5.52 -9.42
CA ILE A 442 -2.79 5.08 -8.14
C ILE A 442 -3.41 6.29 -7.43
N LEU A 443 -4.69 6.18 -7.07
CA LEU A 443 -5.33 7.12 -6.16
C LEU A 443 -5.64 6.39 -4.85
N ARG A 444 -5.04 6.85 -3.76
CA ARG A 444 -5.21 6.29 -2.43
C ARG A 444 -5.47 7.36 -1.40
N ARG A 445 -6.51 7.16 -0.60
CA ARG A 445 -6.88 8.05 0.50
C ARG A 445 -7.23 7.22 1.72
N LEU A 446 -6.87 7.72 2.90
CA LEU A 446 -7.15 7.08 4.18
C LEU A 446 -8.36 7.74 4.84
N LYS A 447 -9.12 6.97 5.60
CA LYS A 447 -10.29 7.48 6.36
C LYS A 447 -9.91 8.62 7.30
N LYS A 448 -8.80 8.46 8.02
CA LYS A 448 -8.29 9.45 8.97
C LYS A 448 -8.03 10.84 8.37
N ASP A 449 -7.68 10.87 7.06
CA ASP A 449 -7.31 12.11 6.37
C ASP A 449 -8.53 12.84 5.79
N ILE A 450 -9.65 12.13 5.62
CA ILE A 450 -10.80 12.63 4.86
C ILE A 450 -12.08 12.71 5.70
N LEU A 451 -12.33 11.73 6.58
CA LEU A 451 -13.57 11.59 7.33
C LEU A 451 -13.36 11.99 8.80
N THR A 452 -13.37 13.29 9.06
CA THR A 452 -13.38 13.82 10.44
C THR A 452 -14.67 13.50 11.20
N GLU A 453 -15.71 13.06 10.50
CA GLU A 453 -17.03 12.74 11.05
C GLU A 453 -17.19 11.27 11.48
N LEU A 454 -16.28 10.36 11.08
CA LEU A 454 -16.34 8.97 11.52
C LEU A 454 -15.97 8.88 13.01
N PRO A 455 -16.76 8.15 13.82
CA PRO A 455 -16.37 7.86 15.19
C PRO A 455 -15.01 7.20 15.27
N GLU A 456 -14.36 7.37 16.40
CA GLU A 456 -13.05 6.78 16.66
C GLU A 456 -13.13 5.25 16.63
N LYS A 457 -12.03 4.61 16.22
CA LYS A 457 -11.86 3.17 16.28
C LYS A 457 -10.85 2.84 17.36
N ILE A 458 -11.29 2.07 18.36
CA ILE A 458 -10.45 1.60 19.47
C ILE A 458 -10.05 0.15 19.21
N GLU A 459 -8.74 -0.13 19.19
CA GLU A 459 -8.21 -1.50 19.10
C GLU A 459 -7.73 -1.96 20.47
N GLN A 460 -8.18 -3.15 20.89
CA GLN A 460 -7.82 -3.77 22.17
C GLN A 460 -7.34 -5.20 21.95
N VAL A 461 -6.33 -5.61 22.71
CA VAL A 461 -5.88 -7.00 22.78
C VAL A 461 -6.17 -7.52 24.17
N ILE A 462 -6.91 -8.61 24.26
CA ILE A 462 -7.21 -9.31 25.52
C ILE A 462 -6.44 -10.62 25.50
N GLU A 463 -5.52 -10.73 26.45
CA GLU A 463 -4.73 -11.93 26.64
C GLU A 463 -5.52 -12.92 27.51
N VAL A 464 -5.60 -14.17 27.08
CA VAL A 464 -6.34 -15.24 27.74
C VAL A 464 -5.36 -16.34 28.11
N GLU A 465 -5.35 -16.75 29.37
CA GLU A 465 -4.57 -17.90 29.82
C GLU A 465 -5.28 -19.20 29.45
N LEU A 466 -4.57 -20.12 28.80
CA LEU A 466 -5.08 -21.44 28.47
C LEU A 466 -5.42 -22.25 29.73
N THR A 467 -6.45 -23.08 29.68
CA THR A 467 -6.74 -24.06 30.70
C THR A 467 -5.58 -25.07 30.84
N GLU A 468 -5.41 -25.71 32.00
CA GLU A 468 -4.33 -26.69 32.21
C GLU A 468 -4.36 -27.85 31.20
N LYS A 469 -5.55 -28.28 30.75
CA LYS A 469 -5.71 -29.28 29.69
C LYS A 469 -5.22 -28.75 28.35
N GLN A 470 -5.56 -27.49 28.01
CA GLN A 470 -5.09 -26.85 26.79
C GLN A 470 -3.57 -26.62 26.81
N LYS A 471 -3.00 -26.18 27.94
CA LYS A 471 -1.53 -26.01 28.12
C LYS A 471 -0.78 -27.32 27.87
N THR A 472 -1.29 -28.41 28.45
CA THR A 472 -0.68 -29.74 28.30
C THR A 472 -0.71 -30.20 26.82
N ALA A 473 -1.88 -30.11 26.17
CA ALA A 473 -2.02 -30.47 24.79
C ALA A 473 -1.18 -29.57 23.86
N TYR A 474 -1.12 -28.26 24.15
CA TYR A 474 -0.32 -27.31 23.41
C TYR A 474 1.16 -27.65 23.47
N THR A 475 1.70 -27.92 24.68
CA THR A 475 3.11 -28.25 24.90
C THR A 475 3.51 -29.54 24.16
N GLN A 476 2.66 -30.55 24.18
CA GLN A 476 2.90 -31.82 23.46
C GLN A 476 2.97 -31.61 21.95
N LEU A 477 2.01 -30.86 21.38
CA LEU A 477 2.01 -30.54 19.96
C LEU A 477 3.16 -29.64 19.55
N GLN A 478 3.55 -28.69 20.39
CA GLN A 478 4.68 -27.82 20.13
C GLN A 478 6.01 -28.59 20.09
N GLN A 479 6.22 -29.52 21.03
CA GLN A 479 7.40 -30.38 21.03
C GLN A 479 7.46 -31.27 19.78
N ALA A 480 6.33 -31.85 19.38
CA ALA A 480 6.24 -32.63 18.15
C ALA A 480 6.52 -31.77 16.89
N ALA A 481 6.04 -30.53 16.86
CA ALA A 481 6.28 -29.59 15.76
C ALA A 481 7.76 -29.17 15.69
N ARG A 482 8.42 -28.90 16.81
CA ARG A 482 9.86 -28.59 16.89
C ARG A 482 10.70 -29.74 16.32
N ALA A 483 10.43 -30.97 16.79
CA ALA A 483 11.14 -32.15 16.28
C ALA A 483 10.99 -32.31 14.77
N GLN A 484 9.81 -32.01 14.21
CA GLN A 484 9.61 -32.03 12.76
C GLN A 484 10.38 -30.94 12.02
N ILE A 485 10.49 -29.74 12.59
CA ILE A 485 11.25 -28.61 11.98
C ILE A 485 12.74 -28.92 11.95
N ASP A 486 13.30 -29.51 13.01
CA ASP A 486 14.72 -29.85 13.08
C ASP A 486 15.12 -30.91 12.02
N LEU A 487 14.17 -31.79 11.68
CA LEU A 487 14.36 -32.78 10.60
C LEU A 487 14.28 -32.17 9.18
N LEU A 488 13.88 -30.87 9.06
CA LEU A 488 13.64 -30.20 7.78
C LEU A 488 14.89 -29.65 7.09
N LYS A 489 16.07 -29.77 7.65
CA LYS A 489 17.30 -29.17 7.10
C LYS A 489 17.58 -29.56 5.63
N ASP A 490 16.95 -30.64 5.11
CA ASP A 490 17.22 -31.18 3.76
C ASP A 490 16.01 -31.60 2.90
N GLN A 491 14.76 -31.28 3.25
CA GLN A 491 13.61 -31.80 2.49
C GLN A 491 12.63 -30.70 2.04
N GLY A 492 12.41 -30.60 0.70
CA GLY A 492 11.57 -29.64 -0.02
C GLY A 492 10.08 -29.52 0.43
N GLY A 493 9.18 -29.14 -0.48
CA GLY A 493 7.80 -28.69 -0.22
C GLY A 493 6.92 -29.54 0.71
N ALA A 494 7.12 -30.87 0.79
CA ALA A 494 6.33 -31.76 1.67
C ALA A 494 6.58 -31.50 3.17
N ALA A 495 7.78 -31.07 3.51
CA ALA A 495 8.19 -30.75 4.86
C ALA A 495 7.57 -29.42 5.32
N ARG A 496 7.54 -28.43 4.45
CA ARG A 496 6.86 -27.14 4.70
C ARG A 496 5.36 -27.34 4.98
N MET A 497 4.69 -28.23 4.25
CA MET A 497 3.28 -28.58 4.47
C MET A 497 3.02 -29.19 5.86
N ARG A 498 3.93 -30.03 6.34
CA ARG A 498 3.83 -30.61 7.70
C ARG A 498 3.92 -29.56 8.80
N VAL A 499 4.85 -28.59 8.68
CA VAL A 499 4.97 -27.48 9.63
C VAL A 499 3.71 -26.60 9.63
N LEU A 500 3.17 -26.28 8.45
CA LEU A 500 1.93 -25.50 8.36
C LEU A 500 0.75 -26.25 8.99
N THR A 501 0.70 -27.58 8.84
CA THR A 501 -0.33 -28.42 9.52
C THR A 501 -0.14 -28.41 11.04
N ALA A 502 1.09 -28.46 11.54
CA ALA A 502 1.38 -28.38 12.98
C ALA A 502 0.98 -27.01 13.56
N LEU A 503 1.31 -25.92 12.87
CA LEU A 503 0.89 -24.56 13.24
C LEU A 503 -0.65 -24.44 13.28
N LEU A 504 -1.33 -25.04 12.30
CA LEU A 504 -2.81 -25.06 12.30
C LEU A 504 -3.36 -25.75 13.55
N ARG A 505 -2.81 -26.92 13.90
CA ARG A 505 -3.22 -27.66 15.11
C ARG A 505 -2.93 -26.89 16.40
N LEU A 506 -1.77 -26.25 16.52
CA LEU A 506 -1.45 -25.37 17.66
C LEU A 506 -2.48 -24.26 17.83
N ARG A 507 -2.91 -23.63 16.75
CA ARG A 507 -3.94 -22.60 16.77
C ARG A 507 -5.31 -23.15 17.15
N GLN A 508 -5.65 -24.38 16.71
CA GLN A 508 -6.89 -25.04 17.10
C GLN A 508 -6.92 -25.32 18.61
N VAL A 509 -5.79 -25.74 19.22
CA VAL A 509 -5.68 -25.89 20.70
C VAL A 509 -5.94 -24.58 21.42
N CYS A 510 -5.40 -23.46 20.89
CA CYS A 510 -5.63 -22.14 21.49
C CYS A 510 -7.12 -21.75 21.47
N CYS A 511 -7.85 -22.17 20.43
CA CYS A 511 -9.30 -21.94 20.34
C CYS A 511 -10.07 -22.89 21.25
N ASP A 512 -10.03 -24.19 20.97
CA ASP A 512 -10.78 -25.21 21.69
C ASP A 512 -10.26 -26.62 21.38
N LEU A 513 -10.15 -27.48 22.40
CA LEU A 513 -9.68 -28.86 22.24
C LEU A 513 -10.66 -29.74 21.43
N ARG A 514 -11.94 -29.39 21.42
CA ARG A 514 -12.97 -30.08 20.61
C ARG A 514 -12.70 -30.01 19.12
N LEU A 515 -11.97 -28.97 18.66
CA LEU A 515 -11.52 -28.88 17.26
C LEU A 515 -10.50 -29.96 16.88
N LEU A 516 -9.90 -30.63 17.87
CA LEU A 516 -8.99 -31.76 17.69
C LEU A 516 -9.61 -33.10 18.07
N GLY A 517 -10.94 -33.14 18.30
CA GLY A 517 -11.67 -34.36 18.64
C GLY A 517 -11.70 -34.69 20.14
N ALA A 518 -11.44 -33.72 21.03
CA ALA A 518 -11.66 -33.92 22.44
C ALA A 518 -13.18 -34.11 22.75
N PRO A 519 -13.53 -34.84 23.83
CA PRO A 519 -14.93 -35.09 24.18
C PRO A 519 -15.68 -33.80 24.51
N GLU A 520 -17.01 -33.88 24.35
CA GLU A 520 -17.95 -32.84 24.80
C GLU A 520 -17.76 -32.58 26.31
N GLY A 521 -17.84 -31.31 26.71
CA GLY A 521 -17.57 -30.90 28.09
C GLY A 521 -16.10 -30.49 28.39
N SER A 522 -15.24 -30.45 27.36
CA SER A 522 -13.94 -29.79 27.45
C SER A 522 -14.13 -28.28 27.53
N THR A 523 -13.49 -27.65 28.55
CA THR A 523 -13.53 -26.18 28.71
C THR A 523 -12.55 -25.48 27.78
N SER A 524 -12.94 -24.31 27.29
CA SER A 524 -12.11 -23.44 26.45
C SER A 524 -11.97 -22.08 27.11
N ALA A 525 -10.76 -21.71 27.47
CA ALA A 525 -10.50 -20.42 28.12
C ALA A 525 -10.96 -19.23 27.27
N LYS A 526 -10.79 -19.30 25.94
CA LYS A 526 -11.25 -18.24 25.04
C LYS A 526 -12.76 -18.17 24.92
N LEU A 527 -13.46 -19.32 25.01
CA LEU A 527 -14.91 -19.35 24.95
C LEU A 527 -15.51 -18.72 26.23
N ASP A 528 -14.92 -19.01 27.38
CA ASP A 528 -15.31 -18.41 28.67
C ASP A 528 -15.10 -16.89 28.62
N ALA A 529 -13.93 -16.42 28.16
CA ALA A 529 -13.64 -15.00 27.99
C ALA A 529 -14.57 -14.33 26.95
N LEU A 530 -14.93 -15.02 25.87
CA LEU A 530 -15.88 -14.50 24.89
C LEU A 530 -17.27 -14.28 25.51
N LEU A 531 -17.75 -15.23 26.31
CA LEU A 531 -19.08 -15.12 26.96
C LEU A 531 -19.11 -13.93 27.94
N GLU A 532 -18.05 -13.73 28.71
CA GLU A 532 -17.91 -12.58 29.63
C GLU A 532 -17.99 -11.26 28.84
N LEU A 533 -17.19 -11.13 27.77
CA LEU A 533 -17.20 -9.94 26.92
C LEU A 533 -18.54 -9.70 26.23
N LEU A 534 -19.20 -10.76 25.77
CA LEU A 534 -20.53 -10.65 25.16
C LEU A 534 -21.58 -10.20 26.18
N GLY A 535 -21.50 -10.72 27.42
CA GLY A 535 -22.37 -10.28 28.53
C GLY A 535 -22.24 -8.78 28.77
N GLU A 536 -21.00 -8.30 28.96
CA GLU A 536 -20.72 -6.86 29.16
C GLU A 536 -21.21 -6.00 27.99
N ALA A 537 -20.93 -6.42 26.76
CA ALA A 537 -21.31 -5.67 25.58
C ALA A 537 -22.86 -5.59 25.42
N ILE A 538 -23.54 -6.72 25.60
CA ILE A 538 -25.02 -6.81 25.50
C ILE A 538 -25.69 -5.96 26.60
N ASP A 539 -25.20 -6.05 27.84
CA ASP A 539 -25.70 -5.24 28.98
C ASP A 539 -25.47 -3.73 28.72
N GLY A 540 -24.37 -3.39 28.02
CA GLY A 540 -24.08 -2.04 27.55
C GLY A 540 -24.94 -1.59 26.35
N GLY A 541 -25.80 -2.44 25.80
CA GLY A 541 -26.62 -2.14 24.62
C GLY A 541 -25.86 -2.18 23.31
N HIS A 542 -24.65 -2.76 23.29
CA HIS A 542 -23.81 -2.91 22.11
C HIS A 542 -24.17 -4.14 21.28
N ARG A 543 -23.94 -4.07 19.99
CA ARG A 543 -24.12 -5.21 19.08
C ARG A 543 -22.77 -5.68 18.56
N VAL A 544 -22.55 -7.00 18.59
CA VAL A 544 -21.24 -7.61 18.47
C VAL A 544 -21.11 -8.44 17.20
N LEU A 545 -20.05 -8.24 16.41
CA LEU A 545 -19.60 -9.15 15.37
C LEU A 545 -18.48 -10.03 15.94
N VAL A 546 -18.64 -11.34 15.82
CA VAL A 546 -17.62 -12.30 16.24
C VAL A 546 -17.06 -12.97 15.00
N PHE A 547 -15.76 -12.79 14.76
CA PHE A 547 -15.06 -13.39 13.62
C PHE A 547 -14.16 -14.56 14.07
N SER A 548 -14.22 -15.66 13.32
CA SER A 548 -13.28 -16.77 13.42
C SER A 548 -12.91 -17.30 12.04
N GLN A 549 -11.66 -17.79 11.91
CA GLN A 549 -11.24 -18.50 10.69
C GLN A 549 -11.80 -19.92 10.61
N PHE A 550 -12.12 -20.52 11.76
CA PHE A 550 -12.61 -21.89 11.87
C PHE A 550 -14.14 -21.91 11.88
N ALA A 551 -14.75 -22.45 10.83
CA ALA A 551 -16.21 -22.59 10.79
C ALA A 551 -16.72 -23.51 11.91
N SER A 552 -15.98 -24.58 12.23
CA SER A 552 -16.27 -25.46 13.38
C SER A 552 -16.18 -24.79 14.74
N MET A 553 -15.37 -23.72 14.88
CA MET A 553 -15.39 -22.92 16.10
C MET A 553 -16.68 -22.09 16.20
N LEU A 554 -17.18 -21.58 15.07
CA LEU A 554 -18.47 -20.88 15.06
C LEU A 554 -19.62 -21.82 15.44
N ASP A 555 -19.53 -23.13 15.13
CA ASP A 555 -20.51 -24.12 15.60
C ASP A 555 -20.51 -24.21 17.12
N LEU A 556 -19.30 -24.30 17.73
CA LEU A 556 -19.15 -24.38 19.19
C LEU A 556 -19.64 -23.10 19.88
N ILE A 557 -19.30 -21.92 19.31
CA ILE A 557 -19.77 -20.63 19.84
C ILE A 557 -21.31 -20.57 19.74
N ALA A 558 -21.89 -20.94 18.61
CA ALA A 558 -23.34 -20.92 18.41
C ALA A 558 -24.07 -21.79 19.45
N SER A 559 -23.62 -23.02 19.66
CA SER A 559 -24.18 -23.93 20.69
C SER A 559 -24.09 -23.30 22.10
N THR A 560 -22.95 -22.68 22.41
CA THR A 560 -22.77 -22.03 23.73
C THR A 560 -23.66 -20.80 23.88
N LEU A 561 -23.91 -20.02 22.82
CA LEU A 561 -24.84 -18.89 22.85
C LEU A 561 -26.30 -19.36 23.02
N GLU A 562 -26.69 -20.47 22.38
CA GLU A 562 -28.00 -21.10 22.55
C GLU A 562 -28.21 -21.57 24.01
N GLU A 563 -27.22 -22.23 24.60
CA GLU A 563 -27.25 -22.65 26.02
C GLU A 563 -27.42 -21.46 26.98
N ASN A 564 -26.91 -20.27 26.61
CA ASN A 564 -27.03 -19.04 27.40
C ASN A 564 -28.20 -18.14 26.96
N ALA A 565 -29.11 -18.63 26.11
CA ALA A 565 -30.27 -17.92 25.59
C ALA A 565 -29.93 -16.59 24.88
N ILE A 566 -28.74 -16.49 24.26
CA ILE A 566 -28.30 -15.32 23.50
C ILE A 566 -28.68 -15.49 22.04
N SER A 567 -29.56 -14.63 21.56
CA SER A 567 -29.98 -14.61 20.14
C SER A 567 -28.83 -14.22 19.22
N HIS A 568 -28.65 -14.95 18.14
CA HIS A 568 -27.56 -14.66 17.20
C HIS A 568 -27.93 -14.96 15.74
N CYS A 569 -27.21 -14.30 14.80
CA CYS A 569 -27.16 -14.68 13.39
C CYS A 569 -25.83 -15.36 13.08
N ARG A 570 -25.79 -16.12 11.98
CA ARG A 570 -24.55 -16.78 11.52
C ARG A 570 -24.37 -16.66 10.01
N LEU A 571 -23.11 -16.39 9.60
CA LEU A 571 -22.70 -16.29 8.20
C LEU A 571 -21.40 -17.04 7.97
N ASP A 572 -21.43 -18.09 7.19
CA ASP A 572 -20.25 -18.86 6.78
C ASP A 572 -20.29 -19.25 5.30
N GLY A 573 -19.37 -20.16 4.89
CA GLY A 573 -19.29 -20.65 3.51
C GLY A 573 -20.52 -21.40 3.03
N SER A 574 -21.28 -22.02 3.94
CA SER A 574 -22.47 -22.85 3.65
C SER A 574 -23.77 -22.03 3.54
N THR A 575 -23.75 -20.77 4.02
CA THR A 575 -24.95 -19.89 4.05
C THR A 575 -25.43 -19.56 2.63
N LYS A 576 -26.64 -20.00 2.28
CA LYS A 576 -27.24 -19.82 0.93
C LYS A 576 -27.80 -18.41 0.73
N ASN A 577 -28.60 -17.90 1.68
CA ASN A 577 -29.28 -16.60 1.59
C ASN A 577 -28.56 -15.52 2.40
N ARG A 578 -27.33 -15.20 2.01
CA ARG A 578 -26.48 -14.26 2.76
C ARG A 578 -27.11 -12.87 2.95
N GLY A 579 -27.83 -12.37 1.95
CA GLY A 579 -28.50 -11.06 2.00
C GLY A 579 -29.56 -11.00 3.09
N GLU A 580 -30.41 -12.00 3.20
CA GLU A 580 -31.49 -12.09 4.20
C GLU A 580 -30.95 -12.16 5.63
N VAL A 581 -29.86 -12.91 5.85
CA VAL A 581 -29.21 -13.02 7.18
C VAL A 581 -28.64 -11.67 7.61
N VAL A 582 -27.99 -10.95 6.67
CA VAL A 582 -27.44 -9.61 6.92
C VAL A 582 -28.56 -8.62 7.21
N GLU A 583 -29.63 -8.60 6.40
CA GLU A 583 -30.80 -7.73 6.60
C GLU A 583 -31.49 -8.01 7.93
N ARG A 584 -31.64 -9.28 8.30
CA ARG A 584 -32.19 -9.66 9.59
C ARG A 584 -31.35 -9.11 10.73
N PHE A 585 -30.03 -9.27 10.69
CA PHE A 585 -29.17 -8.67 11.72
C PHE A 585 -29.25 -7.14 11.72
N GLN A 586 -29.26 -6.48 10.58
CA GLN A 586 -29.32 -5.02 10.52
C GLN A 586 -30.62 -4.43 11.07
N ASN A 587 -31.75 -5.07 10.79
CA ASN A 587 -33.08 -4.53 11.08
C ASN A 587 -33.69 -5.02 12.39
N ASP A 588 -33.18 -6.11 12.99
CA ASP A 588 -33.70 -6.67 14.24
C ASP A 588 -32.77 -6.37 15.42
N PRO A 589 -33.09 -5.40 16.27
CA PRO A 589 -32.28 -5.06 17.43
C PRO A 589 -32.22 -6.15 18.51
N SER A 590 -33.16 -7.12 18.49
CA SER A 590 -33.18 -8.21 19.46
C SER A 590 -32.10 -9.24 19.23
N ILE A 591 -31.35 -9.15 18.13
CA ILE A 591 -30.24 -10.02 17.80
C ILE A 591 -28.92 -9.28 18.10
N PRO A 592 -28.30 -9.48 19.28
CA PRO A 592 -27.13 -8.74 19.68
C PRO A 592 -25.82 -9.26 19.04
N VAL A 593 -25.77 -10.54 18.61
CA VAL A 593 -24.52 -11.19 18.15
C VAL A 593 -24.63 -11.66 16.71
N PHE A 594 -23.57 -11.44 15.93
CA PHE A 594 -23.44 -12.00 14.60
C PHE A 594 -22.13 -12.78 14.46
N LEU A 595 -22.23 -14.08 14.27
CA LEU A 595 -21.10 -15.00 14.06
C LEU A 595 -20.73 -15.04 12.60
N ILE A 596 -19.48 -14.76 12.27
CA ILE A 596 -19.05 -14.60 10.87
C ILE A 596 -17.73 -15.34 10.65
N SER A 597 -17.66 -16.19 9.63
CA SER A 597 -16.35 -16.73 9.24
C SER A 597 -15.54 -15.68 8.49
N LEU A 598 -14.24 -15.57 8.80
CA LEU A 598 -13.36 -14.58 8.16
C LEU A 598 -13.37 -14.66 6.63
N LYS A 599 -13.48 -15.87 6.07
CA LYS A 599 -13.59 -16.07 4.62
C LYS A 599 -14.91 -15.56 4.04
N ALA A 600 -16.02 -15.70 4.76
CA ALA A 600 -17.33 -15.23 4.33
C ALA A 600 -17.52 -13.73 4.60
N GLY A 601 -16.97 -13.24 5.70
CA GLY A 601 -17.02 -11.83 6.11
C GLY A 601 -16.12 -10.91 5.29
N GLY A 602 -15.12 -11.44 4.57
CA GLY A 602 -14.17 -10.67 3.80
C GLY A 602 -14.73 -9.91 2.59
N VAL A 603 -16.03 -9.97 2.29
CA VAL A 603 -16.54 -9.45 1.02
C VAL A 603 -17.81 -8.61 1.18
N GLY A 604 -17.62 -7.26 1.08
CA GLY A 604 -18.67 -6.30 0.71
C GLY A 604 -19.89 -6.13 1.64
N LEU A 605 -19.87 -6.74 2.83
CA LEU A 605 -20.99 -6.61 3.77
C LEU A 605 -21.02 -5.23 4.41
N ASN A 606 -22.21 -4.71 4.64
CA ASN A 606 -22.44 -3.51 5.47
C ASN A 606 -23.06 -3.97 6.80
N LEU A 607 -22.36 -3.74 7.92
CA LEU A 607 -22.73 -4.21 9.24
C LEU A 607 -22.66 -3.06 10.28
N THR A 608 -23.08 -1.87 9.88
CA THR A 608 -23.05 -0.65 10.71
C THR A 608 -24.00 -0.67 11.91
N ALA A 609 -24.88 -1.66 12.00
CA ALA A 609 -25.69 -1.88 13.21
C ALA A 609 -24.86 -2.40 14.40
N ALA A 610 -23.66 -2.92 14.16
CA ALA A 610 -22.74 -3.35 15.20
C ALA A 610 -21.69 -2.26 15.45
N ASP A 611 -21.26 -2.12 16.69
CA ASP A 611 -20.20 -1.21 17.14
C ASP A 611 -19.07 -1.93 17.88
N THR A 612 -19.20 -3.23 18.12
CA THR A 612 -18.17 -4.05 18.72
C THR A 612 -17.80 -5.21 17.79
N VAL A 613 -16.51 -5.42 17.59
CA VAL A 613 -15.96 -6.47 16.73
C VAL A 613 -14.97 -7.30 17.54
N ILE A 614 -15.22 -8.60 17.65
CA ILE A 614 -14.34 -9.54 18.35
C ILE A 614 -13.70 -10.49 17.33
N HIS A 615 -12.38 -10.48 17.27
CA HIS A 615 -11.59 -11.47 16.55
C HIS A 615 -11.22 -12.59 17.55
N PHE A 616 -11.89 -13.73 17.42
CA PHE A 616 -11.73 -14.86 18.33
C PHE A 616 -10.35 -15.52 18.19
N ASP A 617 -9.83 -15.55 16.97
CA ASP A 617 -8.51 -16.06 16.63
C ASP A 617 -7.80 -15.13 15.63
N PRO A 618 -6.48 -14.86 15.81
CA PRO A 618 -5.75 -13.94 14.95
C PRO A 618 -5.53 -14.55 13.57
N TRP A 619 -5.54 -13.72 12.52
CA TRP A 619 -5.23 -14.11 11.15
C TRP A 619 -3.80 -13.74 10.78
N TRP A 620 -3.19 -14.50 9.87
CA TRP A 620 -1.82 -14.25 9.40
C TRP A 620 -1.65 -12.90 8.72
N ASN A 621 -2.69 -12.42 8.02
CA ASN A 621 -2.70 -11.17 7.29
C ASN A 621 -3.53 -10.13 8.06
N PRO A 622 -2.91 -9.08 8.65
CA PRO A 622 -3.61 -8.05 9.40
C PRO A 622 -4.61 -7.26 8.54
N ALA A 623 -4.40 -7.20 7.22
CA ALA A 623 -5.32 -6.52 6.31
C ALA A 623 -6.70 -7.20 6.26
N VAL A 624 -6.77 -8.53 6.39
CA VAL A 624 -8.04 -9.27 6.43
C VAL A 624 -8.81 -8.99 7.72
N GLU A 625 -8.12 -8.87 8.86
CA GLU A 625 -8.74 -8.48 10.13
C GLU A 625 -9.24 -7.03 10.09
N ALA A 626 -8.42 -6.11 9.58
CA ALA A 626 -8.83 -4.73 9.37
C ALA A 626 -10.05 -4.64 8.44
N GLN A 627 -10.06 -5.43 7.36
CA GLN A 627 -11.18 -5.54 6.43
C GLN A 627 -12.45 -6.04 7.12
N ALA A 628 -12.35 -7.00 8.05
CA ALA A 628 -13.47 -7.51 8.82
C ALA A 628 -14.01 -6.43 9.78
N THR A 629 -13.15 -5.70 10.50
CA THR A 629 -13.52 -4.58 11.37
C THR A 629 -14.16 -3.44 10.59
N ASP A 630 -13.69 -3.16 9.39
CA ASP A 630 -14.22 -2.11 8.51
C ASP A 630 -15.66 -2.38 8.00
N ARG A 631 -16.23 -3.55 8.29
CA ARG A 631 -17.66 -3.82 8.05
C ARG A 631 -18.55 -3.07 9.01
N ALA A 632 -18.10 -2.85 10.24
CA ALA A 632 -18.76 -2.02 11.25
C ALA A 632 -18.29 -0.56 11.17
N HIS A 633 -16.98 -0.31 10.96
CA HIS A 633 -16.39 1.02 10.92
C HIS A 633 -16.39 1.62 9.50
N ARG A 634 -17.53 2.09 9.05
CA ARG A 634 -17.72 2.71 7.73
C ARG A 634 -18.76 3.84 7.77
N ILE A 635 -18.91 4.54 6.66
CA ILE A 635 -19.92 5.61 6.52
C ILE A 635 -21.30 5.08 6.92
N GLY A 636 -21.95 5.79 7.84
CA GLY A 636 -23.23 5.41 8.46
C GLY A 636 -23.10 4.88 9.89
N GLN A 637 -21.89 4.60 10.37
CA GLN A 637 -21.64 4.30 11.78
C GLN A 637 -21.77 5.56 12.64
N LYS A 638 -22.49 5.44 13.75
CA LYS A 638 -22.75 6.56 14.69
C LYS A 638 -22.02 6.39 16.02
N ASN A 639 -21.63 5.16 16.35
CA ASN A 639 -20.98 4.80 17.61
C ASN A 639 -19.47 4.60 17.43
N VAL A 640 -18.71 4.81 18.50
CA VAL A 640 -17.29 4.39 18.55
C VAL A 640 -17.22 2.89 18.30
N VAL A 641 -16.34 2.46 17.39
CA VAL A 641 -16.17 1.03 17.09
C VAL A 641 -15.02 0.46 17.90
N THR A 642 -15.33 -0.51 18.74
CA THR A 642 -14.33 -1.25 19.53
C THR A 642 -13.98 -2.55 18.82
N SER A 643 -12.69 -2.74 18.50
CA SER A 643 -12.16 -3.97 17.91
C SER A 643 -11.30 -4.71 18.93
N ILE A 644 -11.73 -5.89 19.32
CA ILE A 644 -11.11 -6.71 20.35
C ILE A 644 -10.48 -7.94 19.71
N LYS A 645 -9.23 -8.26 20.07
CA LYS A 645 -8.55 -9.49 19.68
C LYS A 645 -8.34 -10.37 20.91
N LEU A 646 -8.83 -11.61 20.86
CA LEU A 646 -8.58 -12.62 21.88
C LEU A 646 -7.32 -13.40 21.55
N ILE A 647 -6.29 -13.30 22.38
CA ILE A 647 -4.97 -13.90 22.16
C ILE A 647 -4.64 -14.84 23.30
N ALA A 648 -4.35 -16.09 23.00
CA ALA A 648 -3.87 -17.04 24.01
C ALA A 648 -2.40 -16.71 24.35
N ARG A 649 -2.17 -16.45 25.64
CA ARG A 649 -0.87 -16.05 26.19
C ARG A 649 0.17 -17.16 26.07
N ASP A 650 1.44 -16.81 25.83
CA ASP A 650 2.59 -17.71 25.69
C ASP A 650 2.43 -18.76 24.54
N THR A 651 1.67 -18.43 23.51
CA THR A 651 1.37 -19.34 22.41
C THR A 651 1.81 -18.82 21.04
N VAL A 652 1.55 -19.63 20.03
CA VAL A 652 1.73 -19.25 18.59
C VAL A 652 0.91 -18.01 18.23
N GLU A 653 -0.22 -17.74 18.88
CA GLU A 653 -1.07 -16.57 18.57
C GLU A 653 -0.40 -15.26 18.94
N GLU A 654 0.26 -15.20 20.09
CA GLU A 654 1.04 -14.03 20.48
C GLU A 654 2.21 -13.76 19.51
N ARG A 655 2.86 -14.83 19.02
CA ARG A 655 3.93 -14.71 18.02
C ARG A 655 3.39 -14.23 16.68
N VAL A 656 2.21 -14.70 16.28
CA VAL A 656 1.51 -14.20 15.08
C VAL A 656 1.20 -12.71 15.24
N LEU A 657 0.75 -12.27 16.41
CA LEU A 657 0.46 -10.87 16.68
C LEU A 657 1.73 -10.01 16.58
N ARG A 658 2.84 -10.42 17.20
CA ARG A 658 4.14 -9.73 17.07
C ARG A 658 4.62 -9.66 15.64
N MET A 659 4.43 -10.72 14.86
CA MET A 659 4.76 -10.73 13.44
C MET A 659 3.85 -9.80 12.64
N GLN A 660 2.54 -9.71 12.96
CA GLN A 660 1.63 -8.74 12.37
C GLN A 660 2.06 -7.29 12.67
N GLU A 661 2.51 -7.00 13.91
CA GLU A 661 2.99 -5.67 14.29
C GLU A 661 4.27 -5.28 13.56
N LYS A 662 5.24 -6.21 13.48
CA LYS A 662 6.43 -6.02 12.63
C LYS A 662 6.03 -5.74 11.16
N LYS A 663 5.07 -6.48 10.64
CA LYS A 663 4.53 -6.28 9.28
C LYS A 663 3.76 -4.97 9.13
N ARG A 664 2.99 -4.55 10.13
CA ARG A 664 2.31 -3.24 10.11
C ARG A 664 3.29 -2.08 10.12
N ALA A 665 4.33 -2.14 10.95
CA ALA A 665 5.39 -1.14 10.97
C ALA A 665 6.08 -1.05 9.61
N LEU A 666 6.40 -2.21 9.01
CA LEU A 666 6.94 -2.31 7.65
C LEU A 666 5.97 -1.77 6.60
N ILE A 667 4.65 -2.00 6.73
CA ILE A 667 3.63 -1.51 5.81
C ILE A 667 3.34 -0.02 6.03
N ALA A 668 3.37 0.49 7.23
CA ALA A 668 3.19 1.92 7.54
C ALA A 668 4.37 2.75 6.99
N ASP A 669 5.60 2.29 7.20
CA ASP A 669 6.79 2.83 6.55
C ASP A 669 6.81 2.58 5.04
N ALA A 670 6.20 1.51 4.58
CA ALA A 670 6.18 1.06 3.19
C ALA A 670 5.06 1.68 2.35
N LEU A 671 4.09 2.34 2.92
CA LEU A 671 3.17 3.21 2.18
C LEU A 671 3.78 4.59 1.92
N ASP A 672 4.79 4.94 2.69
CA ASP A 672 5.85 5.87 2.29
C ASP A 672 7.05 5.12 1.67
N THR A 673 7.27 3.82 1.94
CA THR A 673 8.36 2.95 1.44
C THR A 673 7.94 1.47 1.54
N GLU A 674 7.31 0.86 0.52
CA GLU A 674 6.92 -0.57 0.55
C GLU A 674 8.03 -1.50 0.03
N ALA A 675 8.61 -2.29 0.92
CA ALA A 675 9.39 -3.47 0.58
C ALA A 675 8.60 -4.74 0.93
N GLY A 676 8.50 -5.62 -0.05
CA GLY A 676 7.60 -6.74 -0.13
C GLY A 676 7.66 -7.76 1.00
N LEU A 677 6.51 -8.27 1.34
CA LEU A 677 6.31 -9.45 2.18
C LEU A 677 6.47 -10.71 1.32
N GLY A 678 7.65 -11.30 1.41
CA GLY A 678 7.88 -12.66 0.92
C GLY A 678 7.00 -13.68 1.65
N THR A 679 6.79 -14.84 1.05
CA THR A 679 6.30 -16.03 1.74
C THR A 679 7.14 -16.28 2.98
N LEU A 680 6.49 -16.64 4.12
CA LEU A 680 7.15 -17.00 5.38
C LEU A 680 8.42 -17.80 5.14
N SER A 681 9.54 -17.30 5.63
CA SER A 681 10.84 -17.97 5.53
C SER A 681 10.90 -19.20 6.46
N ALA A 682 11.88 -20.05 6.30
CA ALA A 682 12.11 -21.15 7.22
C ALA A 682 12.43 -20.63 8.65
N GLU A 683 13.01 -19.43 8.74
CA GLU A 683 13.28 -18.73 9.99
C GLU A 683 11.98 -18.24 10.65
N ASP A 684 11.07 -17.61 9.89
CA ASP A 684 9.75 -17.18 10.38
C ASP A 684 8.95 -18.37 10.93
N LEU A 685 8.99 -19.51 10.23
CA LEU A 685 8.31 -20.73 10.67
C LEU A 685 8.91 -21.30 11.98
N ARG A 686 10.23 -21.16 12.16
CA ARG A 686 10.89 -21.53 13.42
C ARG A 686 10.51 -20.59 14.56
N GLU A 687 10.54 -19.28 14.32
CA GLU A 687 10.14 -18.27 15.29
C GLU A 687 8.69 -18.47 15.74
N LEU A 688 7.80 -18.90 14.84
CA LEU A 688 6.38 -19.16 15.14
C LEU A 688 6.16 -20.41 16.00
N VAL A 689 6.95 -21.45 15.84
CA VAL A 689 6.85 -22.66 16.66
C VAL A 689 7.64 -22.50 17.99
N GLY A 690 8.62 -21.62 18.04
CA GLY A 690 9.40 -21.23 19.20
C GLY A 690 10.52 -22.13 19.53
#